data_059ce65d1e349bc61f08aa519ba52d01
#
_entry.id   059ce65d1e349bc61f08aa519ba52d01
#
_cell.length_a   1.000
_cell.length_b   1.000
_cell.length_c   1.000
_cell.angle_alpha   90.00
_cell.angle_beta   90.00
_cell.angle_gamma   90.00
#
_symmetry.space_group_name_H-M   'P 1'
#
loop_
_entity.id
_entity.type
_entity.pdbx_description
1 polymer ?
#
loop_
_entity_poly.entity_id
_entity_poly.type
_entity_poly.pdbx_seq_one_letter_code
_entity_poly.pdbx_strand_id
1 'polypeptide(L)'
;MKAFISVFPSRGILMGCVWCALFCGTFMSQLYAQETPADSLKLIHLNEVIVISAGKQLDHQKQRKPLSTLDEFLESSLSINMVKRGAYAWEPTMNDMASERLAVTIDGMQVFGACTDKMDPITSYVDVSNLSEAQIGSGQQGAAFGNTIGGGINLKLDKSNFKPTGWTGSLESAFESINLMRVFGGELNYSDEKFYLNTDGIYRKADNYKAGGDREVFFSQFEKYNFSVNSGYKLAADKSISATLIYDEANDVGYPALTMDVSLARAVISSVSFNQDTLLGNFTNWESKLYYNNIKHVMDDTKRPDVPIHMDMPGWSETAGFYTQANFNKEKNHFFFKLDGFYNKSYAEMTMYPADSNEPLMFMLTWPDVRTKDVGFYAEDHISFEKASLKLSTRLAYHSNTVADDFGLNSLKIFYPEMDRTNTRFLKSFSAQYHKMLNDFHFNVGVSYGERAPSVSEGYGFYLFNSFDNHDYIGDPNLKTESSADANVSVTYKKPTFEITAAANYFHIFNYIIGVVDNSLSTMTIGADGVKIYTNLEYAQLFNATLSGKYTISNAFKLTSNISYHRGIDDTGENLPLISPISYRSALDFYKNQFSASLSVDGAGEQTNFNPAYGETKSAAYATLSASFGKRFFINENDLFVKAGIENILDTYYSTYTDWNNIPRMGRNFYLTISYSIN
;
A
#
# COMPACT_ATOMS: atom_id res chain seq x y z
N MET A 1 26.67 35.90 -4.93
CA MET A 1 27.65 35.17 -5.73
C MET A 1 26.89 34.04 -6.39
N LYS A 2 26.54 34.26 -7.67
CA LYS A 2 25.76 33.30 -8.50
C LYS A 2 26.69 32.20 -8.98
N ALA A 3 26.33 30.96 -8.89
CA ALA A 3 26.80 29.89 -9.77
C ALA A 3 25.92 28.63 -9.49
N PHE A 4 25.10 28.31 -10.47
CA PHE A 4 25.20 27.15 -11.37
C PHE A 4 24.93 25.79 -10.74
N ILE A 5 23.74 25.27 -10.94
CA ILE A 5 23.57 24.01 -11.66
C ILE A 5 22.27 24.15 -12.45
N SER A 6 22.41 24.49 -13.71
CA SER A 6 21.34 24.41 -14.71
C SER A 6 21.64 23.24 -15.62
N VAL A 7 20.58 22.51 -15.98
CA VAL A 7 20.43 21.79 -17.24
C VAL A 7 21.13 20.44 -17.38
N PHE A 8 20.34 19.39 -17.35
CA PHE A 8 20.61 18.20 -18.14
C PHE A 8 19.85 18.30 -19.46
N PRO A 9 20.52 18.43 -20.62
CA PRO A 9 19.84 18.33 -21.90
C PRO A 9 19.48 16.87 -22.19
N SER A 10 18.24 16.64 -22.59
CA SER A 10 17.59 15.34 -22.81
C SER A 10 18.25 14.39 -23.83
N ARG A 11 19.34 14.78 -24.49
CA ARG A 11 20.10 13.94 -25.43
C ARG A 11 21.39 13.33 -24.85
N GLY A 12 21.87 13.78 -23.69
CA GLY A 12 23.12 13.28 -23.08
C GLY A 12 22.94 12.06 -22.19
N ILE A 13 21.77 11.87 -21.60
CA ILE A 13 21.53 10.82 -20.60
C ILE A 13 21.40 9.43 -21.26
N LEU A 14 20.78 9.34 -22.44
CA LEU A 14 20.70 8.05 -23.16
C LEU A 14 22.09 7.53 -23.60
N MET A 15 23.00 8.44 -23.95
CA MET A 15 24.36 8.07 -24.33
C MET A 15 25.25 7.73 -23.12
N GLY A 16 25.01 8.33 -21.96
CA GLY A 16 25.70 8.01 -20.70
C GLY A 16 25.36 6.61 -20.16
N CYS A 17 24.11 6.21 -20.23
CA CYS A 17 23.67 4.88 -19.82
C CYS A 17 24.21 3.76 -20.72
N VAL A 18 24.32 4.01 -22.04
CA VAL A 18 24.91 3.05 -22.98
C VAL A 18 26.43 2.90 -22.77
N TRP A 19 27.13 3.97 -22.42
CA TRP A 19 28.57 3.91 -22.11
C TRP A 19 28.87 3.23 -20.76
N CYS A 20 28.05 3.41 -19.74
CA CYS A 20 28.16 2.65 -18.49
C CYS A 20 27.91 1.14 -18.71
N ALA A 21 26.95 0.77 -19.54
CA ALA A 21 26.69 -0.63 -19.89
C ALA A 21 27.83 -1.25 -20.72
N LEU A 22 28.48 -0.49 -21.60
CA LEU A 22 29.64 -0.94 -22.40
C LEU A 22 30.93 -1.01 -21.57
N PHE A 23 31.13 -0.14 -20.56
CA PHE A 23 32.32 -0.21 -19.70
C PHE A 23 32.27 -1.40 -18.70
N CYS A 24 31.08 -1.84 -18.28
CA CYS A 24 30.94 -3.08 -17.49
C CYS A 24 31.20 -4.35 -18.30
N GLY A 25 30.99 -4.31 -19.62
CA GLY A 25 31.18 -5.48 -20.51
C GLY A 25 32.61 -5.89 -20.79
N THR A 26 33.61 -5.01 -20.58
CA THR A 26 35.02 -5.28 -20.94
C THR A 26 35.89 -5.79 -19.78
N PHE A 27 35.37 -5.90 -18.56
CA PHE A 27 36.10 -6.44 -17.40
C PHE A 27 35.80 -7.92 -17.09
N MET A 28 35.16 -8.67 -18.00
CA MET A 28 34.70 -10.05 -17.80
C MET A 28 35.63 -11.14 -18.36
N SER A 29 36.91 -10.90 -18.50
CA SER A 29 37.80 -12.00 -18.87
C SER A 29 38.86 -12.30 -17.81
N GLN A 30 38.77 -13.54 -17.31
CA GLN A 30 39.73 -14.29 -16.49
C GLN A 30 39.59 -14.20 -14.95
N LEU A 31 38.88 -15.20 -14.39
CA LEU A 31 39.24 -15.82 -13.11
C LEU A 31 38.75 -17.28 -13.11
N TYR A 32 39.69 -18.21 -13.02
CA TYR A 32 39.46 -19.64 -12.87
C TYR A 32 38.97 -19.96 -11.45
N ALA A 33 37.96 -20.80 -11.34
CA ALA A 33 37.30 -21.19 -10.11
C ALA A 33 38.02 -22.31 -9.38
N GLN A 34 38.06 -22.22 -8.05
CA GLN A 34 38.25 -23.34 -7.13
C GLN A 34 36.88 -23.75 -6.58
N GLU A 35 36.53 -25.02 -6.69
CA GLU A 35 35.26 -25.59 -6.21
C GLU A 35 35.19 -25.62 -4.69
N THR A 36 34.16 -25.04 -4.13
CA THR A 36 33.66 -25.29 -2.77
C THR A 36 32.21 -25.74 -2.85
N PRO A 37 31.70 -26.63 -1.96
CA PRO A 37 30.39 -27.24 -2.12
C PRO A 37 29.28 -26.22 -2.06
N ALA A 38 28.32 -26.42 -2.95
CA ALA A 38 27.13 -25.59 -3.14
C ALA A 38 26.27 -25.48 -1.86
N ASP A 39 26.44 -24.38 -1.14
CA ASP A 39 25.42 -23.92 -0.23
C ASP A 39 24.26 -23.40 -1.10
N SER A 40 23.08 -24.02 -0.97
CA SER A 40 21.90 -23.66 -1.76
C SER A 40 21.66 -22.15 -1.64
N LEU A 41 21.77 -21.44 -2.78
CA LEU A 41 21.44 -20.03 -2.89
C LEU A 41 20.01 -19.83 -2.36
N LYS A 42 19.87 -19.31 -1.14
CA LYS A 42 18.58 -18.79 -0.70
C LYS A 42 18.18 -17.71 -1.68
N LEU A 43 17.07 -17.91 -2.35
CA LEU A 43 16.44 -16.92 -3.22
C LEU A 43 16.36 -15.58 -2.46
N ILE A 44 17.17 -14.61 -2.88
CA ILE A 44 17.04 -13.25 -2.38
C ILE A 44 15.93 -12.62 -3.20
N HIS A 45 14.73 -12.58 -2.65
CA HIS A 45 13.63 -11.83 -3.23
C HIS A 45 14.00 -10.35 -3.17
N LEU A 46 13.93 -9.67 -4.31
CA LEU A 46 14.09 -8.21 -4.41
C LEU A 46 12.89 -7.45 -3.84
N ASN A 47 11.79 -8.16 -3.60
CA ASN A 47 10.60 -7.63 -2.99
C ASN A 47 10.80 -7.50 -1.48
N GLU A 48 10.35 -6.41 -0.92
CA GLU A 48 10.25 -6.27 0.52
C GLU A 48 9.14 -7.20 1.02
N VAL A 49 9.43 -8.03 2.00
CA VAL A 49 8.42 -8.82 2.70
C VAL A 49 8.47 -8.42 4.15
N ILE A 50 7.41 -7.78 4.62
CA ILE A 50 7.25 -7.46 6.03
C ILE A 50 6.50 -8.62 6.67
N VAL A 51 7.21 -9.42 7.45
CA VAL A 51 6.61 -10.53 8.19
C VAL A 51 5.88 -9.98 9.40
N ILE A 52 4.57 -10.19 9.46
CA ILE A 52 3.70 -9.77 10.55
C ILE A 52 3.64 -10.86 11.61
N SER A 53 3.45 -12.10 11.19
CA SER A 53 3.40 -13.27 12.07
C SER A 53 4.43 -14.31 11.64
N ALA A 54 5.17 -14.84 12.58
CA ALA A 54 6.10 -15.96 12.37
C ALA A 54 5.50 -17.23 12.97
N GLY A 55 4.59 -17.89 12.25
CA GLY A 55 3.79 -19.00 12.77
C GLY A 55 2.58 -18.48 13.56
N LYS A 56 1.85 -19.31 14.25
CA LYS A 56 0.57 -19.08 14.91
C LYS A 56 0.46 -17.93 15.94
N GLN A 57 1.48 -17.13 16.14
CA GLN A 57 1.48 -15.99 17.08
C GLN A 57 2.15 -14.79 16.44
N LEU A 58 1.49 -13.64 16.54
CA LEU A 58 2.09 -12.34 16.26
C LEU A 58 3.37 -12.21 17.09
N ASP A 59 4.52 -11.95 16.44
CA ASP A 59 5.78 -11.76 17.17
C ASP A 59 5.83 -10.34 17.76
N HIS A 60 4.94 -10.10 18.74
CA HIS A 60 4.82 -8.82 19.45
C HIS A 60 6.12 -8.35 20.08
N GLN A 61 7.06 -9.26 20.32
CA GLN A 61 8.37 -8.90 20.86
C GLN A 61 9.17 -8.08 19.86
N LYS A 62 9.03 -8.36 18.55
CA LYS A 62 9.74 -7.66 17.47
C LYS A 62 9.00 -6.45 16.93
N GLN A 63 7.71 -6.34 17.14
CA GLN A 63 6.95 -5.16 16.73
C GLN A 63 7.28 -3.97 17.65
N ARG A 64 7.44 -2.78 17.10
CA ARG A 64 7.68 -1.56 17.89
C ARG A 64 6.46 -1.23 18.74
N LYS A 65 5.28 -1.15 18.13
CA LYS A 65 3.97 -0.99 18.77
C LYS A 65 3.08 -2.17 18.36
N PRO A 66 2.90 -3.20 19.23
CA PRO A 66 1.95 -4.27 18.96
C PRO A 66 0.51 -3.75 18.90
N LEU A 67 -0.33 -4.39 18.10
CA LEU A 67 -1.72 -3.99 17.88
C LEU A 67 -1.88 -2.57 17.29
N SER A 68 -0.85 -2.04 16.62
CA SER A 68 -1.01 -0.86 15.79
C SER A 68 -2.04 -1.08 14.67
N THR A 69 -2.54 -0.01 14.06
CA THR A 69 -3.33 -0.13 12.84
C THR A 69 -2.46 -0.66 11.69
N LEU A 70 -3.07 -1.21 10.65
CA LEU A 70 -2.33 -1.66 9.47
C LEU A 70 -1.58 -0.51 8.79
N ASP A 71 -2.18 0.67 8.80
CA ASP A 71 -1.59 1.90 8.23
C ASP A 71 -0.25 2.24 8.91
N GLU A 72 -0.23 2.28 10.25
CA GLU A 72 0.99 2.51 11.04
C GLU A 72 2.03 1.41 10.81
N PHE A 73 1.56 0.17 10.62
CA PHE A 73 2.43 -0.96 10.33
C PHE A 73 3.09 -0.83 8.95
N LEU A 74 2.33 -0.49 7.90
CA LEU A 74 2.83 -0.29 6.53
C LEU A 74 3.77 0.94 6.45
N GLU A 75 3.52 2.00 7.21
CA GLU A 75 4.41 3.17 7.30
C GLU A 75 5.81 2.79 7.84
N SER A 76 5.98 1.60 8.44
CA SER A 76 7.29 1.08 8.83
C SER A 76 8.15 0.63 7.64
N SER A 77 7.57 0.37 6.46
CA SER A 77 8.29 0.08 5.22
C SER A 77 9.08 1.29 4.73
N LEU A 78 10.20 1.04 4.03
CA LEU A 78 11.01 2.08 3.40
C LEU A 78 10.44 2.56 2.08
N SER A 79 9.55 1.76 1.49
CA SER A 79 9.00 1.98 0.13
C SER A 79 7.59 2.58 0.17
N ILE A 80 6.95 2.61 1.33
CA ILE A 80 5.56 3.06 1.49
C ILE A 80 5.53 4.33 2.35
N ASN A 81 4.82 5.34 1.86
CA ASN A 81 4.38 6.49 2.62
C ASN A 81 2.85 6.47 2.70
N MET A 82 2.29 7.15 3.71
CA MET A 82 0.85 7.13 3.97
C MET A 82 0.28 8.55 3.88
N VAL A 83 -0.69 8.76 3.00
CA VAL A 83 -1.45 10.01 2.92
C VAL A 83 -2.51 10.02 4.01
N LYS A 84 -2.48 11.03 4.89
CA LYS A 84 -3.38 11.15 6.04
C LYS A 84 -4.39 12.26 5.82
N ARG A 85 -5.68 11.90 5.93
CA ARG A 85 -6.81 12.83 5.96
C ARG A 85 -7.46 12.87 7.34
N GLY A 86 -7.16 11.86 8.19
CA GLY A 86 -7.67 11.67 9.54
C GLY A 86 -6.79 10.76 10.38
N ALA A 87 -7.27 10.34 11.54
CA ALA A 87 -6.54 9.45 12.45
C ALA A 87 -6.51 7.98 12.01
N TYR A 88 -7.36 7.60 11.05
CA TYR A 88 -7.57 6.22 10.60
C TYR A 88 -7.72 6.18 9.07
N ALA A 89 -7.53 4.98 8.47
CA ALA A 89 -7.69 4.68 7.05
C ALA A 89 -6.81 5.56 6.14
N TRP A 90 -5.50 5.45 6.32
CA TRP A 90 -4.54 6.20 5.52
C TRP A 90 -4.27 5.52 4.19
N GLU A 91 -4.18 6.32 3.13
CA GLU A 91 -3.95 5.84 1.77
C GLU A 91 -2.46 5.55 1.52
N PRO A 92 -2.06 4.32 1.11
CA PRO A 92 -0.67 4.03 0.80
C PRO A 92 -0.24 4.68 -0.52
N THR A 93 0.99 5.21 -0.52
CA THR A 93 1.73 5.60 -1.72
C THR A 93 3.03 4.80 -1.78
N MET A 94 3.54 4.55 -2.97
CA MET A 94 4.81 3.86 -3.19
C MET A 94 5.64 4.57 -4.25
N ASN A 95 6.93 4.77 -3.98
CA ASN A 95 7.81 5.54 -4.84
C ASN A 95 7.27 6.95 -5.15
N ASP A 96 6.56 7.57 -4.19
CA ASP A 96 5.81 8.83 -4.33
C ASP A 96 4.72 8.81 -5.41
N MET A 97 4.23 7.65 -5.75
CA MET A 97 3.07 7.46 -6.64
C MET A 97 1.82 7.15 -5.82
N ALA A 98 0.72 7.81 -6.14
CA ALA A 98 -0.57 7.63 -5.49
C ALA A 98 -1.16 6.23 -5.75
N SER A 99 -2.16 5.87 -4.97
CA SER A 99 -2.76 4.52 -4.95
C SER A 99 -3.34 4.05 -6.28
N GLU A 100 -3.75 4.96 -7.18
CA GLU A 100 -4.22 4.61 -8.53
C GLU A 100 -3.14 3.94 -9.38
N ARG A 101 -1.87 4.18 -9.05
CA ARG A 101 -0.70 3.61 -9.72
C ARG A 101 -0.19 2.33 -9.08
N LEU A 102 -0.87 1.87 -8.00
CA LEU A 102 -0.51 0.68 -7.25
C LEU A 102 -1.50 -0.47 -7.50
N ALA A 103 -1.01 -1.71 -7.46
CA ALA A 103 -1.85 -2.90 -7.38
C ALA A 103 -1.91 -3.37 -5.90
N VAL A 104 -3.02 -3.11 -5.22
CA VAL A 104 -3.22 -3.53 -3.82
C VAL A 104 -4.19 -4.71 -3.78
N THR A 105 -3.78 -5.82 -3.15
CA THR A 105 -4.59 -7.04 -3.05
C THR A 105 -4.63 -7.56 -1.63
N ILE A 106 -5.71 -8.24 -1.27
CA ILE A 106 -5.85 -8.98 -0.02
C ILE A 106 -5.85 -10.47 -0.38
N ASP A 107 -4.81 -11.20 0.04
CA ASP A 107 -4.60 -12.63 -0.26
C ASP A 107 -4.75 -12.96 -1.77
N GLY A 108 -4.21 -12.06 -2.62
CA GLY A 108 -4.28 -12.14 -4.08
C GLY A 108 -5.61 -11.72 -4.70
N MET A 109 -6.62 -11.36 -3.91
CA MET A 109 -7.92 -10.88 -4.38
C MET A 109 -7.88 -9.39 -4.71
N GLN A 110 -8.42 -9.00 -5.86
CA GLN A 110 -8.65 -7.60 -6.19
C GLN A 110 -9.83 -7.06 -5.38
N VAL A 111 -9.62 -5.95 -4.70
CA VAL A 111 -10.62 -5.24 -3.90
C VAL A 111 -10.56 -3.78 -4.30
N PHE A 112 -11.70 -3.10 -4.36
CA PHE A 112 -11.78 -1.68 -4.70
C PHE A 112 -12.58 -0.94 -3.63
N GLY A 113 -12.12 0.26 -3.25
CA GLY A 113 -12.84 1.14 -2.33
C GLY A 113 -14.17 1.62 -2.93
N ALA A 114 -15.04 2.12 -2.09
CA ALA A 114 -16.35 2.65 -2.46
C ALA A 114 -16.45 4.18 -2.27
N CYS A 115 -15.37 4.83 -1.85
CA CYS A 115 -15.31 6.26 -1.56
C CYS A 115 -14.57 7.02 -2.68
N THR A 116 -15.20 8.06 -3.20
CA THR A 116 -14.60 8.98 -4.18
C THR A 116 -13.42 9.74 -3.60
N ASP A 117 -13.45 10.05 -2.30
CA ASP A 117 -12.46 10.86 -1.57
C ASP A 117 -11.39 9.99 -0.88
N LYS A 118 -11.40 8.67 -1.18
CA LYS A 118 -10.42 7.70 -0.66
C LYS A 118 -10.31 7.64 0.87
N MET A 119 -11.45 7.79 1.54
CA MET A 119 -11.56 7.66 3.00
C MET A 119 -11.60 6.19 3.45
N ASP A 120 -11.69 5.25 2.50
CA ASP A 120 -11.70 3.79 2.71
C ASP A 120 -10.69 3.07 1.81
N PRO A 121 -9.38 3.35 1.92
CA PRO A 121 -8.38 2.63 1.13
C PRO A 121 -8.43 1.13 1.42
N ILE A 122 -8.05 0.30 0.44
CA ILE A 122 -8.12 -1.18 0.51
C ILE A 122 -7.44 -1.72 1.77
N THR A 123 -6.39 -1.06 2.24
CA THR A 123 -5.66 -1.40 3.47
C THR A 123 -6.50 -1.27 4.74
N SER A 124 -7.60 -0.52 4.71
CA SER A 124 -8.46 -0.34 5.87
C SER A 124 -9.42 -1.51 6.12
N TYR A 125 -9.62 -2.42 5.14
CA TYR A 125 -10.59 -3.53 5.26
C TYR A 125 -10.06 -4.78 5.97
N VAL A 126 -8.79 -4.77 6.35
CA VAL A 126 -8.16 -5.82 7.15
C VAL A 126 -7.44 -5.21 8.34
N ASP A 127 -7.20 -6.02 9.35
CA ASP A 127 -6.39 -5.64 10.50
C ASP A 127 -5.06 -6.41 10.50
N VAL A 128 -4.07 -5.93 11.26
CA VAL A 128 -2.78 -6.61 11.43
C VAL A 128 -2.97 -8.03 11.95
N SER A 129 -3.99 -8.27 12.80
CA SER A 129 -4.32 -9.60 13.34
C SER A 129 -4.74 -10.61 12.27
N ASN A 130 -5.31 -10.15 11.14
CA ASN A 130 -5.69 -11.05 10.03
C ASN A 130 -4.50 -11.53 9.19
N LEU A 131 -3.33 -10.90 9.33
CA LEU A 131 -2.26 -10.99 8.35
C LEU A 131 -1.05 -11.80 8.83
N SER A 132 -0.49 -12.62 7.94
CA SER A 132 0.82 -13.24 8.14
C SER A 132 1.96 -12.37 7.63
N GLU A 133 1.79 -11.71 6.49
CA GLU A 133 2.82 -10.87 5.86
C GLU A 133 2.22 -9.84 4.91
N ALA A 134 2.93 -8.74 4.70
CA ALA A 134 2.71 -7.83 3.58
C ALA A 134 3.84 -7.99 2.56
N GLN A 135 3.50 -8.37 1.33
CA GLN A 135 4.42 -8.49 0.21
C GLN A 135 4.40 -7.20 -0.59
N ILE A 136 5.55 -6.56 -0.75
CA ILE A 136 5.70 -5.26 -1.38
C ILE A 136 6.66 -5.38 -2.55
N GLY A 137 6.20 -5.02 -3.75
CA GLY A 137 6.99 -5.02 -4.97
C GLY A 137 7.03 -3.64 -5.62
N SER A 138 8.19 -3.01 -5.73
CA SER A 138 8.36 -1.71 -6.39
C SER A 138 8.28 -1.85 -7.91
N GLY A 139 7.65 -0.90 -8.60
CA GLY A 139 7.50 -0.90 -10.07
C GLY A 139 6.88 -2.21 -10.58
N GLN A 140 7.44 -2.78 -11.63
CA GLN A 140 6.92 -4.01 -12.23
C GLN A 140 7.19 -5.28 -11.41
N GLN A 141 7.88 -5.21 -10.28
CA GLN A 141 7.94 -6.32 -9.33
C GLN A 141 6.57 -6.57 -8.65
N GLY A 142 5.67 -5.57 -8.67
CA GLY A 142 4.28 -5.70 -8.24
C GLY A 142 3.32 -6.25 -9.29
N ALA A 143 3.75 -6.50 -10.54
CA ALA A 143 2.87 -6.89 -11.66
C ALA A 143 2.18 -8.26 -11.48
N ALA A 144 2.68 -9.12 -10.60
CA ALA A 144 2.00 -10.36 -10.21
C ALA A 144 0.67 -10.12 -9.47
N PHE A 145 0.49 -8.92 -8.88
CA PHE A 145 -0.71 -8.54 -8.13
C PHE A 145 -1.76 -7.85 -9.00
N GLY A 146 -1.37 -7.26 -10.14
CA GLY A 146 -2.26 -6.56 -11.05
C GLY A 146 -1.53 -5.61 -11.99
N ASN A 147 -2.30 -4.84 -12.79
CA ASN A 147 -1.74 -3.80 -13.65
C ASN A 147 -1.27 -2.62 -12.80
N THR A 148 -0.01 -2.26 -12.90
CA THR A 148 0.62 -1.23 -12.05
C THR A 148 1.77 -0.56 -12.77
N ILE A 149 2.10 0.67 -12.37
CA ILE A 149 3.34 1.36 -12.75
C ILE A 149 4.18 1.77 -11.53
N GLY A 150 3.56 1.93 -10.36
CA GLY A 150 4.22 2.32 -9.13
C GLY A 150 4.70 1.15 -8.28
N GLY A 151 4.01 0.02 -8.40
CA GLY A 151 4.31 -1.19 -7.62
C GLY A 151 3.06 -1.89 -7.09
N GLY A 152 3.24 -2.85 -6.21
CA GLY A 152 2.13 -3.60 -5.66
C GLY A 152 2.31 -4.01 -4.21
N ILE A 153 1.19 -4.16 -3.52
CA ILE A 153 1.09 -4.60 -2.14
C ILE A 153 0.12 -5.79 -2.10
N ASN A 154 0.56 -6.92 -1.59
CA ASN A 154 -0.32 -8.06 -1.32
C ASN A 154 -0.33 -8.36 0.17
N LEU A 155 -1.48 -8.17 0.80
CA LEU A 155 -1.72 -8.43 2.22
C LEU A 155 -2.14 -9.88 2.40
N LYS A 156 -1.20 -10.75 2.79
CA LYS A 156 -1.46 -12.18 2.95
C LYS A 156 -2.10 -12.46 4.29
N LEU A 157 -3.21 -13.20 4.23
CA LEU A 157 -3.94 -13.64 5.42
C LEU A 157 -3.16 -14.72 6.18
N ASP A 158 -3.30 -14.72 7.50
CA ASP A 158 -2.81 -15.82 8.33
C ASP A 158 -3.73 -17.04 8.21
N LYS A 159 -3.14 -18.20 7.96
CA LYS A 159 -3.85 -19.46 7.78
C LYS A 159 -3.12 -20.58 8.53
N SER A 160 -3.87 -21.37 9.30
CA SER A 160 -3.31 -22.57 9.92
C SER A 160 -2.88 -23.60 8.90
N ASN A 161 -2.01 -24.49 9.34
CA ASN A 161 -1.60 -25.68 8.61
C ASN A 161 -2.35 -26.90 9.10
N PHE A 162 -2.44 -27.96 8.27
CA PHE A 162 -2.99 -29.27 8.62
C PHE A 162 -2.03 -30.03 9.54
N LYS A 163 -1.93 -29.62 10.80
CA LYS A 163 -1.09 -30.25 11.83
C LYS A 163 -1.92 -30.57 13.06
N PRO A 164 -1.68 -31.69 13.72
CA PRO A 164 -2.44 -32.10 14.92
C PRO A 164 -2.06 -31.26 16.14
N THR A 165 -2.41 -29.97 16.12
CA THR A 165 -2.11 -29.04 17.20
C THR A 165 -3.27 -28.95 18.21
N GLY A 166 -4.51 -29.27 17.78
CA GLY A 166 -5.71 -29.08 18.60
C GLY A 166 -6.14 -27.61 18.68
N TRP A 167 -6.70 -27.20 19.79
CA TRP A 167 -7.13 -25.83 20.05
C TRP A 167 -5.97 -24.99 20.57
N THR A 168 -5.82 -23.80 19.99
CA THR A 168 -4.91 -22.73 20.46
C THR A 168 -5.63 -21.40 20.33
N GLY A 169 -5.16 -20.37 21.03
CA GLY A 169 -5.78 -19.05 20.91
C GLY A 169 -5.00 -17.95 21.57
N SER A 170 -5.46 -16.71 21.42
CA SER A 170 -4.92 -15.55 22.09
C SER A 170 -6.01 -14.57 22.51
N LEU A 171 -5.72 -13.81 23.57
CA LEU A 171 -6.50 -12.65 24.00
C LEU A 171 -5.56 -11.46 24.07
N GLU A 172 -5.97 -10.36 23.49
CA GLU A 172 -5.13 -9.19 23.33
C GLU A 172 -5.86 -7.91 23.73
N SER A 173 -5.14 -6.97 24.33
CA SER A 173 -5.67 -5.65 24.64
C SER A 173 -4.57 -4.61 24.55
N ALA A 174 -4.93 -3.42 24.05
CA ALA A 174 -4.06 -2.26 24.06
C ALA A 174 -4.81 -1.01 24.51
N PHE A 175 -4.04 -0.06 25.05
CA PHE A 175 -4.49 1.26 25.41
C PHE A 175 -3.48 2.31 24.94
N GLU A 176 -3.97 3.43 24.40
CA GLU A 176 -3.17 4.60 24.03
C GLU A 176 -3.73 5.85 24.70
N SER A 177 -2.85 6.68 25.26
CA SER A 177 -3.26 7.84 26.05
C SER A 177 -3.67 9.05 25.23
N ILE A 178 -3.10 9.21 24.01
CA ILE A 178 -3.21 10.45 23.24
C ILE A 178 -4.61 10.68 22.65
N ASN A 179 -5.34 9.59 22.38
CA ASN A 179 -6.70 9.56 21.85
C ASN A 179 -7.61 8.62 22.65
N LEU A 180 -7.18 8.20 23.85
CA LEU A 180 -7.85 7.23 24.70
C LEU A 180 -8.24 5.94 23.96
N MET A 181 -7.45 5.56 22.94
CA MET A 181 -7.73 4.38 22.14
C MET A 181 -7.71 3.12 23.00
N ARG A 182 -8.73 2.29 22.81
CA ARG A 182 -8.88 0.98 23.42
C ARG A 182 -8.99 -0.06 22.35
N VAL A 183 -8.18 -1.10 22.47
CA VAL A 183 -8.16 -2.23 21.55
C VAL A 183 -8.43 -3.50 22.34
N PHE A 184 -9.35 -4.31 21.83
CA PHE A 184 -9.60 -5.68 22.36
C PHE A 184 -9.63 -6.62 21.16
N GLY A 185 -8.83 -7.66 21.24
CA GLY A 185 -8.71 -8.67 20.19
C GLY A 185 -8.69 -10.08 20.78
N GLY A 186 -8.96 -11.04 19.93
CA GLY A 186 -8.85 -12.45 20.26
C GLY A 186 -8.82 -13.32 19.04
N GLU A 187 -8.11 -14.42 19.16
CA GLU A 187 -7.93 -15.42 18.12
C GLU A 187 -8.26 -16.80 18.71
N LEU A 188 -8.96 -17.63 17.94
CA LEU A 188 -9.22 -19.02 18.27
C LEU A 188 -8.93 -19.89 17.05
N ASN A 189 -8.01 -20.84 17.23
CA ASN A 189 -7.55 -21.73 16.18
C ASN A 189 -7.76 -23.17 16.58
N TYR A 190 -8.15 -23.97 15.61
CA TYR A 190 -8.15 -25.43 15.68
C TYR A 190 -7.43 -26.00 14.47
N SER A 191 -6.61 -27.03 14.68
CA SER A 191 -6.05 -27.78 13.54
C SER A 191 -5.81 -29.24 13.91
N ASP A 192 -6.10 -30.10 12.94
CA ASP A 192 -5.73 -31.51 12.90
C ASP A 192 -5.10 -31.87 11.54
N GLU A 193 -4.92 -33.17 11.27
CA GLU A 193 -4.31 -33.63 10.01
C GLU A 193 -5.17 -33.37 8.76
N LYS A 194 -6.49 -33.12 8.91
CA LYS A 194 -7.47 -33.00 7.82
C LYS A 194 -8.18 -31.66 7.79
N PHE A 195 -8.30 -30.97 8.92
CA PHE A 195 -9.08 -29.76 9.06
C PHE A 195 -8.34 -28.70 9.83
N TYR A 196 -8.52 -27.44 9.46
CA TYR A 196 -8.18 -26.30 10.27
C TYR A 196 -9.28 -25.26 10.26
N LEU A 197 -9.35 -24.50 11.34
CA LEU A 197 -10.20 -23.33 11.53
C LEU A 197 -9.39 -22.27 12.24
N ASN A 198 -9.31 -21.07 11.63
CA ASN A 198 -8.82 -19.85 12.29
C ASN A 198 -9.97 -18.87 12.37
N THR A 199 -10.16 -18.30 13.53
CA THR A 199 -11.09 -17.20 13.73
C THR A 199 -10.36 -16.10 14.51
N ASP A 200 -10.46 -14.89 14.07
CA ASP A 200 -9.96 -13.73 14.79
C ASP A 200 -11.00 -12.61 14.79
N GLY A 201 -10.94 -11.78 15.82
CA GLY A 201 -11.78 -10.61 15.93
C GLY A 201 -11.06 -9.53 16.71
N ILE A 202 -11.22 -8.27 16.27
CA ILE A 202 -10.64 -7.11 16.92
C ILE A 202 -11.63 -5.95 16.92
N TYR A 203 -11.66 -5.25 18.03
CA TYR A 203 -12.42 -4.02 18.25
C TYR A 203 -11.46 -2.90 18.61
N ARG A 204 -11.64 -1.74 17.97
CA ARG A 204 -10.88 -0.51 18.23
C ARG A 204 -11.84 0.65 18.41
N LYS A 205 -11.59 1.49 19.42
CA LYS A 205 -12.29 2.76 19.60
C LYS A 205 -11.32 3.82 20.07
N ALA A 206 -11.30 4.95 19.39
CA ALA A 206 -10.51 6.12 19.72
C ALA A 206 -11.37 7.36 19.78
N ASP A 207 -11.09 8.22 20.73
CA ASP A 207 -11.61 9.60 20.79
C ASP A 207 -10.71 10.52 19.93
N ASN A 208 -11.02 11.82 19.88
CA ASN A 208 -10.16 12.79 19.23
C ASN A 208 -8.73 12.74 19.81
N TYR A 209 -7.74 12.77 18.93
CA TYR A 209 -6.37 12.82 19.40
C TYR A 209 -5.89 14.24 19.69
N LYS A 210 -4.81 14.34 20.45
CA LYS A 210 -4.10 15.59 20.70
C LYS A 210 -2.78 15.62 19.94
N ALA A 211 -2.49 16.75 19.32
CA ALA A 211 -1.18 17.06 18.75
C ALA A 211 -0.23 17.57 19.83
N GLY A 212 1.05 17.81 19.46
CA GLY A 212 2.04 18.35 20.38
C GLY A 212 1.57 19.65 21.05
N GLY A 213 1.89 19.81 22.33
CA GLY A 213 1.41 20.94 23.14
C GLY A 213 -0.06 20.80 23.57
N ASP A 214 -0.56 19.57 23.69
CA ASP A 214 -1.90 19.22 24.18
C ASP A 214 -3.06 19.83 23.34
N ARG A 215 -2.83 20.08 22.03
CA ARG A 215 -3.79 20.66 21.11
C ARG A 215 -4.70 19.59 20.55
N GLU A 216 -5.99 19.64 20.88
CA GLU A 216 -6.97 18.71 20.37
C GLU A 216 -7.21 18.90 18.87
N VAL A 217 -7.27 17.79 18.14
CA VAL A 217 -7.65 17.74 16.72
C VAL A 217 -9.05 17.18 16.65
N PHE A 218 -10.02 18.06 16.45
CA PHE A 218 -11.42 17.69 16.34
C PHE A 218 -11.70 16.85 15.10
N PHE A 219 -12.73 16.03 15.15
CA PHE A 219 -13.11 15.12 14.06
C PHE A 219 -11.99 14.12 13.72
N SER A 220 -11.37 13.53 14.73
CA SER A 220 -10.32 12.52 14.55
C SER A 220 -10.60 11.23 15.32
N GLN A 221 -11.82 11.09 15.85
CA GLN A 221 -12.31 9.87 16.48
C GLN A 221 -12.61 8.78 15.46
N PHE A 222 -12.64 7.52 15.89
CA PHE A 222 -13.14 6.40 15.09
C PHE A 222 -13.51 5.18 15.94
N GLU A 223 -14.40 4.35 15.39
CA GLU A 223 -14.75 3.04 15.95
C GLU A 223 -14.72 1.99 14.86
N LYS A 224 -14.06 0.85 15.10
CA LYS A 224 -13.85 -0.21 14.11
C LYS A 224 -14.04 -1.60 14.71
N TYR A 225 -14.68 -2.46 13.94
CA TYR A 225 -14.84 -3.88 14.16
C TYR A 225 -14.26 -4.65 12.98
N ASN A 226 -13.42 -5.64 13.24
CA ASN A 226 -12.98 -6.57 12.22
C ASN A 226 -13.13 -7.98 12.74
N PHE A 227 -13.63 -8.87 11.88
CA PHE A 227 -13.79 -10.29 12.18
C PHE A 227 -13.40 -11.10 10.96
N SER A 228 -12.58 -12.14 11.14
CA SER A 228 -12.24 -13.06 10.05
C SER A 228 -12.38 -14.52 10.42
N VAL A 229 -12.68 -15.33 9.40
CA VAL A 229 -12.73 -16.77 9.49
C VAL A 229 -12.00 -17.36 8.29
N ASN A 230 -11.03 -18.22 8.57
CA ASN A 230 -10.34 -19.03 7.59
C ASN A 230 -10.49 -20.51 7.96
N SER A 231 -10.95 -21.33 7.03
CA SER A 231 -11.08 -22.78 7.24
C SER A 231 -10.52 -23.56 6.05
N GLY A 232 -9.98 -24.73 6.32
CA GLY A 232 -9.48 -25.60 5.27
C GLY A 232 -9.73 -27.07 5.56
N TYR A 233 -9.93 -27.83 4.48
CA TYR A 233 -10.13 -29.26 4.53
C TYR A 233 -9.21 -29.97 3.54
N LYS A 234 -8.52 -31.00 4.01
CA LYS A 234 -7.59 -31.81 3.21
C LYS A 234 -8.37 -32.92 2.50
N LEU A 235 -8.46 -32.81 1.18
CA LEU A 235 -9.15 -33.79 0.33
C LEU A 235 -8.29 -35.03 0.07
N ALA A 236 -6.97 -34.83 -0.07
CA ALA A 236 -5.97 -35.89 -0.25
C ALA A 236 -4.65 -35.44 0.35
N ALA A 237 -3.62 -36.25 0.31
CA ALA A 237 -2.30 -35.91 0.88
C ALA A 237 -1.70 -34.60 0.30
N ASP A 238 -1.96 -34.35 -0.98
CA ASP A 238 -1.47 -33.22 -1.77
C ASP A 238 -2.56 -32.21 -2.18
N LYS A 239 -3.82 -32.38 -1.71
CA LYS A 239 -4.97 -31.56 -2.15
C LYS A 239 -5.75 -31.03 -0.98
N SER A 240 -6.11 -29.76 -1.05
CA SER A 240 -6.98 -29.13 -0.05
C SER A 240 -7.94 -28.11 -0.67
N ILE A 241 -9.01 -27.84 0.02
CA ILE A 241 -9.92 -26.74 -0.23
C ILE A 241 -9.91 -25.83 1.00
N SER A 242 -9.98 -24.52 0.79
CA SER A 242 -10.08 -23.55 1.88
C SER A 242 -11.09 -22.47 1.57
N ALA A 243 -11.67 -21.89 2.61
CA ALA A 243 -12.62 -20.80 2.53
C ALA A 243 -12.23 -19.69 3.49
N THR A 244 -12.43 -18.44 3.06
CA THR A 244 -12.17 -17.23 3.84
C THR A 244 -13.40 -16.35 3.85
N LEU A 245 -13.69 -15.75 4.99
CA LEU A 245 -14.66 -14.68 5.16
C LEU A 245 -14.05 -13.60 6.05
N ILE A 246 -14.10 -12.33 5.61
CA ILE A 246 -13.71 -11.16 6.39
C ILE A 246 -14.92 -10.22 6.43
N TYR A 247 -15.28 -9.78 7.61
CA TYR A 247 -16.21 -8.70 7.87
C TYR A 247 -15.47 -7.57 8.55
N ASP A 248 -15.46 -6.40 7.93
CA ASP A 248 -14.87 -5.18 8.46
C ASP A 248 -15.91 -4.07 8.48
N GLU A 249 -16.01 -3.35 9.57
CA GLU A 249 -16.90 -2.20 9.70
C GLU A 249 -16.25 -1.11 10.54
N ALA A 250 -16.22 0.10 10.01
CA ALA A 250 -15.83 1.31 10.70
C ALA A 250 -16.99 2.29 10.72
N ASN A 251 -17.23 2.88 11.88
CA ASN A 251 -18.30 3.83 12.14
C ASN A 251 -17.72 5.04 12.84
N ASP A 252 -18.45 6.17 12.76
CA ASP A 252 -18.07 7.41 13.45
C ASP A 252 -16.62 7.82 13.19
N VAL A 253 -16.17 7.73 11.94
CA VAL A 253 -14.79 8.05 11.57
C VAL A 253 -14.69 9.51 11.18
N GLY A 254 -14.00 10.30 11.99
CA GLY A 254 -13.77 11.71 11.74
C GLY A 254 -12.59 11.95 10.79
N TYR A 255 -12.75 12.96 9.92
CA TYR A 255 -11.72 13.37 8.95
C TYR A 255 -11.45 14.88 9.06
N PRO A 256 -10.50 15.31 9.91
CA PRO A 256 -10.21 16.73 10.15
C PRO A 256 -9.73 17.48 8.91
N ALA A 257 -9.17 16.78 7.92
CA ALA A 257 -8.75 17.38 6.65
C ALA A 257 -9.87 17.52 5.62
N LEU A 258 -11.06 16.98 5.89
CA LEU A 258 -12.19 16.97 4.98
C LEU A 258 -13.39 17.70 5.57
N THR A 259 -14.36 18.03 4.74
CA THR A 259 -15.61 18.69 5.16
C THR A 259 -16.68 17.70 5.63
N MET A 260 -16.45 16.41 5.47
CA MET A 260 -17.37 15.32 5.77
C MET A 260 -16.68 14.25 6.62
N ASP A 261 -17.48 13.45 7.32
CA ASP A 261 -17.07 12.31 8.13
C ASP A 261 -17.64 11.02 7.55
N VAL A 262 -17.12 9.86 7.99
CA VAL A 262 -17.65 8.56 7.58
C VAL A 262 -18.60 8.04 8.67
N SER A 263 -19.87 7.94 8.32
CA SER A 263 -20.86 7.30 9.20
C SER A 263 -20.84 5.79 9.10
N LEU A 264 -20.47 5.22 7.94
CA LEU A 264 -20.33 3.79 7.73
C LEU A 264 -19.32 3.49 6.63
N ALA A 265 -18.28 2.68 6.94
CA ALA A 265 -17.47 1.98 5.95
C ALA A 265 -17.52 0.50 6.28
N ARG A 266 -18.07 -0.33 5.38
CA ARG A 266 -18.26 -1.76 5.59
C ARG A 266 -17.74 -2.57 4.42
N ALA A 267 -16.95 -3.60 4.72
CA ALA A 267 -16.44 -4.56 3.75
C ALA A 267 -16.84 -5.98 4.13
N VAL A 268 -17.35 -6.74 3.16
CA VAL A 268 -17.52 -8.19 3.24
C VAL A 268 -16.66 -8.81 2.14
N ILE A 269 -15.64 -9.57 2.51
CA ILE A 269 -14.68 -10.19 1.58
C ILE A 269 -14.74 -11.69 1.78
N SER A 270 -14.98 -12.44 0.71
CA SER A 270 -15.12 -13.91 0.77
C SER A 270 -14.38 -14.59 -0.37
N SER A 271 -13.85 -15.78 -0.10
CA SER A 271 -13.22 -16.60 -1.13
C SER A 271 -13.29 -18.08 -0.84
N VAL A 272 -13.17 -18.87 -1.91
CA VAL A 272 -12.93 -20.33 -1.86
C VAL A 272 -11.73 -20.63 -2.73
N SER A 273 -10.76 -21.38 -2.18
CA SER A 273 -9.54 -21.78 -2.88
C SER A 273 -9.41 -23.29 -2.94
N PHE A 274 -8.90 -23.78 -4.05
CA PHE A 274 -8.43 -25.16 -4.21
C PHE A 274 -6.92 -25.12 -4.35
N ASN A 275 -6.19 -25.94 -3.57
CA ASN A 275 -4.75 -26.05 -3.59
C ASN A 275 -4.33 -27.48 -3.88
N GLN A 276 -3.28 -27.63 -4.72
CA GLN A 276 -2.66 -28.92 -4.99
C GLN A 276 -1.13 -28.75 -5.05
N ASP A 277 -0.42 -29.45 -4.14
CA ASP A 277 1.02 -29.30 -3.99
C ASP A 277 1.80 -29.87 -5.17
N THR A 278 1.36 -31.01 -5.73
CA THR A 278 2.00 -31.68 -6.87
C THR A 278 0.98 -31.93 -7.97
N LEU A 279 1.23 -31.33 -9.13
CA LEU A 279 0.46 -31.57 -10.35
C LEU A 279 1.21 -32.55 -11.25
N LEU A 280 0.83 -32.72 -12.50
CA LEU A 280 1.52 -33.57 -13.47
C LEU A 280 2.92 -33.04 -13.82
N GLY A 281 3.92 -33.92 -13.76
CA GLY A 281 5.30 -33.58 -14.11
C GLY A 281 5.97 -32.63 -13.14
N ASN A 282 6.53 -31.54 -13.65
CA ASN A 282 7.29 -30.53 -12.89
C ASN A 282 6.42 -29.36 -12.38
N PHE A 283 5.09 -29.43 -12.54
CA PHE A 283 4.18 -28.43 -11.99
C PHE A 283 3.93 -28.68 -10.51
N THR A 284 4.06 -27.63 -9.71
CA THR A 284 3.89 -27.65 -8.25
C THR A 284 3.10 -26.43 -7.78
N ASN A 285 2.57 -26.50 -6.55
CA ASN A 285 1.90 -25.41 -5.88
C ASN A 285 0.78 -24.75 -6.74
N TRP A 286 -0.09 -25.61 -7.31
CA TRP A 286 -1.26 -25.09 -8.01
C TRP A 286 -2.28 -24.59 -7.01
N GLU A 287 -2.70 -23.34 -7.19
CA GLU A 287 -3.78 -22.72 -6.47
C GLU A 287 -4.80 -22.12 -7.45
N SER A 288 -6.08 -22.35 -7.19
CA SER A 288 -7.18 -21.67 -7.87
C SER A 288 -8.12 -21.07 -6.84
N LYS A 289 -8.47 -19.80 -6.99
CA LYS A 289 -9.34 -19.07 -6.07
C LYS A 289 -10.47 -18.39 -6.82
N LEU A 290 -11.67 -18.48 -6.26
CA LEU A 290 -12.83 -17.67 -6.60
C LEU A 290 -13.12 -16.75 -5.41
N TYR A 291 -13.47 -15.47 -5.67
CA TYR A 291 -13.76 -14.52 -4.61
C TYR A 291 -14.88 -13.55 -4.98
N TYR A 292 -15.49 -13.02 -3.93
CA TYR A 292 -16.50 -11.97 -4.01
C TYR A 292 -16.33 -11.00 -2.87
N ASN A 293 -16.38 -9.69 -3.20
CA ASN A 293 -16.27 -8.59 -2.26
C ASN A 293 -17.44 -7.64 -2.44
N ASN A 294 -17.97 -7.15 -1.32
CA ASN A 294 -19.00 -6.12 -1.29
C ASN A 294 -18.59 -5.04 -0.30
N ILE A 295 -18.38 -3.84 -0.81
CA ILE A 295 -17.98 -2.68 -0.03
C ILE A 295 -19.08 -1.64 -0.09
N LYS A 296 -19.45 -1.08 1.06
CA LYS A 296 -20.35 0.06 1.18
C LYS A 296 -19.68 1.14 2.00
N HIS A 297 -19.68 2.35 1.49
CA HIS A 297 -19.18 3.54 2.16
C HIS A 297 -20.27 4.60 2.21
N VAL A 298 -20.43 5.28 3.35
CA VAL A 298 -21.35 6.40 3.50
C VAL A 298 -20.60 7.50 4.22
N MET A 299 -20.45 8.62 3.56
CA MET A 299 -19.95 9.85 4.16
C MET A 299 -21.05 10.91 4.18
N ASP A 300 -21.08 11.70 5.25
CA ASP A 300 -22.01 12.79 5.46
C ASP A 300 -21.37 13.90 6.30
N ASP A 301 -22.04 15.02 6.36
CA ASP A 301 -21.62 16.19 7.15
C ASP A 301 -22.52 16.48 8.36
N THR A 302 -23.33 15.50 8.78
CA THR A 302 -24.34 15.66 9.87
C THR A 302 -23.74 16.15 11.19
N LYS A 303 -22.45 15.86 11.43
CA LYS A 303 -21.71 16.26 12.63
C LYS A 303 -20.93 17.56 12.46
N ARG A 304 -21.00 18.18 11.26
CA ARG A 304 -20.29 19.41 10.93
C ARG A 304 -21.20 20.62 11.17
N PRO A 305 -20.87 21.53 12.11
CA PRO A 305 -21.79 22.59 12.53
C PRO A 305 -21.95 23.73 11.51
N ASP A 306 -20.93 23.96 10.67
CA ASP A 306 -20.81 25.16 9.85
C ASP A 306 -20.60 24.81 8.36
N VAL A 307 -21.46 23.95 7.79
CA VAL A 307 -21.43 23.66 6.36
C VAL A 307 -22.43 24.54 5.60
N PRO A 308 -22.06 25.05 4.42
CA PRO A 308 -22.96 25.92 3.63
C PRO A 308 -24.17 25.17 3.06
N ILE A 309 -24.04 23.85 2.84
CA ILE A 309 -25.06 22.94 2.36
C ILE A 309 -24.77 21.55 2.92
N HIS A 310 -25.80 20.86 3.40
CA HIS A 310 -25.65 19.47 3.87
C HIS A 310 -25.61 18.50 2.71
N MET A 311 -24.76 17.47 2.82
CA MET A 311 -24.54 16.47 1.77
C MET A 311 -24.47 15.05 2.35
N ASP A 312 -25.10 14.13 1.63
CA ASP A 312 -24.93 12.68 1.81
C ASP A 312 -24.27 12.10 0.57
N MET A 313 -23.22 11.28 0.76
CA MET A 313 -22.46 10.67 -0.33
C MET A 313 -22.25 9.17 -0.07
N PRO A 314 -23.25 8.32 -0.35
CA PRO A 314 -23.08 6.89 -0.30
C PRO A 314 -22.42 6.36 -1.58
N GLY A 315 -21.57 5.33 -1.38
CA GLY A 315 -20.90 4.63 -2.46
C GLY A 315 -20.89 3.13 -2.24
N TRP A 316 -20.76 2.39 -3.34
CA TRP A 316 -20.74 0.92 -3.37
C TRP A 316 -19.68 0.42 -4.36
N SER A 317 -19.00 -0.63 -3.96
CA SER A 317 -18.09 -1.37 -4.83
C SER A 317 -18.33 -2.87 -4.67
N GLU A 318 -18.66 -3.54 -5.77
CA GLU A 318 -18.89 -4.98 -5.81
C GLU A 318 -17.89 -5.63 -6.76
N THR A 319 -17.13 -6.62 -6.28
CA THR A 319 -16.13 -7.31 -7.10
C THR A 319 -16.32 -8.81 -7.05
N ALA A 320 -16.45 -9.45 -8.20
CA ALA A 320 -16.36 -10.89 -8.36
C ALA A 320 -15.13 -11.22 -9.22
N GLY A 321 -14.32 -12.17 -8.78
CA GLY A 321 -13.09 -12.48 -9.51
C GLY A 321 -12.56 -13.88 -9.24
N PHE A 322 -11.49 -14.18 -9.98
CA PHE A 322 -10.79 -15.46 -9.86
C PHE A 322 -9.31 -15.28 -10.14
N TYR A 323 -8.52 -16.21 -9.65
CA TYR A 323 -7.19 -16.47 -10.21
C TYR A 323 -6.86 -17.97 -10.18
N THR A 324 -5.96 -18.36 -11.05
CA THR A 324 -5.29 -19.66 -10.99
C THR A 324 -3.81 -19.47 -11.24
N GLN A 325 -2.98 -20.12 -10.44
CA GLN A 325 -1.54 -19.98 -10.49
C GLN A 325 -0.83 -21.30 -10.22
N ALA A 326 0.35 -21.47 -10.79
CA ALA A 326 1.20 -22.65 -10.58
C ALA A 326 2.68 -22.34 -10.80
N ASN A 327 3.55 -23.09 -10.13
CA ASN A 327 4.97 -23.10 -10.38
C ASN A 327 5.32 -24.26 -11.35
N PHE A 328 6.33 -24.06 -12.19
CA PHE A 328 6.91 -25.09 -13.03
C PHE A 328 8.44 -25.04 -12.90
N ASN A 329 9.03 -26.14 -12.44
CA ASN A 329 10.46 -26.20 -12.15
C ASN A 329 11.17 -27.07 -13.20
N LYS A 330 12.19 -26.51 -13.86
CA LYS A 330 13.01 -27.24 -14.83
C LYS A 330 14.48 -26.81 -14.71
N GLU A 331 15.31 -27.66 -14.15
CA GLU A 331 16.76 -27.44 -13.97
C GLU A 331 17.05 -26.10 -13.24
N LYS A 332 17.57 -25.10 -13.95
CA LYS A 332 17.92 -23.78 -13.42
C LYS A 332 16.76 -22.77 -13.48
N ASN A 333 15.67 -23.14 -14.15
CA ASN A 333 14.54 -22.27 -14.39
C ASN A 333 13.39 -22.60 -13.42
N HIS A 334 12.85 -21.57 -12.77
CA HIS A 334 11.69 -21.64 -11.90
C HIS A 334 10.62 -20.71 -12.45
N PHE A 335 9.69 -21.27 -13.20
CA PHE A 335 8.59 -20.50 -13.78
C PHE A 335 7.46 -20.37 -12.79
N PHE A 336 6.84 -19.21 -12.78
CA PHE A 336 5.56 -18.93 -12.13
C PHE A 336 4.58 -18.41 -13.16
N PHE A 337 3.38 -19.00 -13.22
CA PHE A 337 2.30 -18.59 -14.11
C PHE A 337 1.08 -18.24 -13.31
N LYS A 338 0.40 -17.17 -13.68
CA LYS A 338 -0.88 -16.76 -13.08
C LYS A 338 -1.82 -16.25 -14.18
N LEU A 339 -3.04 -16.75 -14.17
CA LEU A 339 -4.18 -16.19 -14.90
C LEU A 339 -5.16 -15.65 -13.88
N ASP A 340 -5.53 -14.40 -14.00
CA ASP A 340 -6.47 -13.74 -13.09
C ASP A 340 -7.49 -12.92 -13.86
N GLY A 341 -8.62 -12.66 -13.22
CA GLY A 341 -9.62 -11.77 -13.77
C GLY A 341 -10.64 -11.34 -12.74
N PHE A 342 -11.25 -10.18 -12.99
CA PHE A 342 -12.32 -9.67 -12.15
C PHE A 342 -13.36 -8.89 -12.95
N TYR A 343 -14.53 -8.79 -12.37
CA TYR A 343 -15.58 -7.86 -12.71
C TYR A 343 -15.87 -7.01 -11.48
N ASN A 344 -15.76 -5.70 -11.61
CA ASN A 344 -16.08 -4.74 -10.56
C ASN A 344 -17.19 -3.80 -11.02
N LYS A 345 -18.07 -3.43 -10.08
CA LYS A 345 -19.06 -2.38 -10.21
C LYS A 345 -18.75 -1.29 -9.19
N SER A 346 -18.47 -0.09 -9.65
CA SER A 346 -18.27 1.10 -8.82
C SER A 346 -19.42 2.09 -9.05
N TYR A 347 -20.12 2.43 -7.99
CA TYR A 347 -21.25 3.35 -8.01
C TYR A 347 -21.16 4.28 -6.82
N ALA A 348 -21.32 5.59 -7.03
CA ALA A 348 -21.40 6.56 -5.95
C ALA A 348 -22.32 7.72 -6.36
N GLU A 349 -23.08 8.22 -5.40
CA GLU A 349 -24.00 9.32 -5.58
C GLU A 349 -23.77 10.42 -4.53
N MET A 350 -24.22 11.60 -4.82
CA MET A 350 -24.26 12.73 -3.90
C MET A 350 -25.64 13.38 -3.93
N THR A 351 -26.20 13.58 -2.75
CA THR A 351 -27.42 14.37 -2.55
C THR A 351 -27.09 15.60 -1.71
N MET A 352 -27.42 16.78 -2.20
CA MET A 352 -27.24 18.04 -1.52
C MET A 352 -28.59 18.61 -1.06
N TYR A 353 -28.66 19.01 0.20
CA TYR A 353 -29.86 19.49 0.88
C TYR A 353 -29.78 21.00 1.08
N PRO A 354 -30.46 21.83 0.23
CA PRO A 354 -30.43 23.29 0.38
C PRO A 354 -30.96 23.74 1.74
N ALA A 355 -30.37 24.78 2.29
CA ALA A 355 -30.86 25.39 3.53
C ALA A 355 -32.27 26.07 3.35
N ASP A 356 -32.57 26.57 2.14
CA ASP A 356 -33.87 27.08 1.76
C ASP A 356 -34.76 25.93 1.27
N SER A 357 -35.84 25.63 1.99
CA SER A 357 -36.80 24.59 1.63
C SER A 357 -37.55 24.82 0.31
N ASN A 358 -37.45 26.00 -0.30
CA ASN A 358 -38.00 26.30 -1.63
C ASN A 358 -37.07 25.92 -2.77
N GLU A 359 -35.80 25.66 -2.49
CA GLU A 359 -34.87 25.17 -3.48
C GLU A 359 -35.01 23.65 -3.64
N PRO A 360 -34.91 23.10 -4.87
CA PRO A 360 -34.98 21.66 -5.09
C PRO A 360 -33.72 20.97 -4.58
N LEU A 361 -33.87 19.71 -4.14
CA LEU A 361 -32.73 18.82 -3.88
C LEU A 361 -31.85 18.69 -5.13
N MET A 362 -30.57 18.79 -4.96
CA MET A 362 -29.59 18.50 -6.02
C MET A 362 -29.08 17.07 -5.86
N PHE A 363 -29.08 16.35 -6.96
CA PHE A 363 -28.63 14.95 -7.02
C PHE A 363 -27.68 14.75 -8.19
N MET A 364 -26.60 14.02 -7.97
CA MET A 364 -25.67 13.62 -9.02
C MET A 364 -25.08 12.23 -8.75
N LEU A 365 -24.60 11.58 -9.83
CA LEU A 365 -23.75 10.40 -9.72
C LEU A 365 -22.29 10.82 -9.80
N THR A 366 -21.59 10.73 -8.69
CA THR A 366 -20.15 11.01 -8.62
C THR A 366 -19.33 9.89 -9.27
N TRP A 367 -19.81 8.64 -9.21
CA TRP A 367 -19.40 7.51 -10.06
C TRP A 367 -20.60 6.88 -10.74
N PRO A 368 -20.72 7.00 -12.10
CA PRO A 368 -21.96 6.68 -12.83
C PRO A 368 -22.11 5.17 -13.15
N ASP A 369 -22.15 4.30 -12.16
CA ASP A 369 -22.20 2.83 -12.33
C ASP A 369 -21.15 2.33 -13.34
N VAL A 370 -19.88 2.56 -13.03
CA VAL A 370 -18.78 2.11 -13.89
C VAL A 370 -18.49 0.63 -13.64
N ARG A 371 -18.58 -0.15 -14.71
CA ARG A 371 -18.34 -1.59 -14.70
C ARG A 371 -17.00 -1.90 -15.33
N THR A 372 -16.05 -2.33 -14.50
CA THR A 372 -14.70 -2.68 -14.92
C THR A 372 -14.56 -4.18 -15.11
N LYS A 373 -14.01 -4.62 -16.23
CA LYS A 373 -13.60 -6.01 -16.50
C LYS A 373 -12.11 -6.02 -16.78
N ASP A 374 -11.41 -6.93 -16.12
CA ASP A 374 -9.98 -7.15 -16.36
C ASP A 374 -9.71 -8.66 -16.39
N VAL A 375 -8.92 -9.09 -17.38
CA VAL A 375 -8.41 -10.46 -17.47
C VAL A 375 -6.94 -10.37 -17.84
N GLY A 376 -6.06 -10.87 -16.95
CA GLY A 376 -4.63 -10.78 -17.09
C GLY A 376 -3.93 -12.14 -17.02
N PHE A 377 -2.88 -12.28 -17.81
CA PHE A 377 -1.93 -13.38 -17.74
C PHE A 377 -0.56 -12.86 -17.33
N TYR A 378 0.00 -13.44 -16.28
CA TYR A 378 1.35 -13.14 -15.79
C TYR A 378 2.23 -14.38 -15.89
N ALA A 379 3.44 -14.19 -16.37
CA ALA A 379 4.48 -15.21 -16.40
C ALA A 379 5.79 -14.64 -15.89
N GLU A 380 6.50 -15.44 -15.11
CA GLU A 380 7.82 -15.11 -14.57
C GLU A 380 8.74 -16.33 -14.71
N ASP A 381 9.99 -16.09 -15.09
CA ASP A 381 11.07 -17.07 -15.06
C ASP A 381 12.21 -16.58 -14.16
N HIS A 382 12.51 -17.34 -13.13
CA HIS A 382 13.68 -17.12 -12.29
C HIS A 382 14.78 -18.12 -12.67
N ILE A 383 15.80 -17.62 -13.34
CA ILE A 383 16.94 -18.41 -13.83
C ILE A 383 18.06 -18.30 -12.80
N SER A 384 18.42 -19.42 -12.18
CA SER A 384 19.46 -19.50 -11.16
C SER A 384 20.80 -19.90 -11.78
N PHE A 385 21.84 -19.11 -11.49
CA PHE A 385 23.24 -19.41 -11.80
C PHE A 385 24.01 -19.57 -10.47
N GLU A 386 25.27 -20.04 -10.53
CA GLU A 386 26.07 -20.31 -9.32
C GLU A 386 26.18 -19.11 -8.36
N LYS A 387 26.44 -17.91 -8.87
CA LYS A 387 26.57 -16.65 -8.07
C LYS A 387 25.74 -15.49 -8.61
N ALA A 388 24.74 -15.80 -9.43
CA ALA A 388 23.88 -14.82 -10.04
C ALA A 388 22.48 -15.39 -10.25
N SER A 389 21.50 -14.52 -10.45
CA SER A 389 20.18 -14.91 -10.94
C SER A 389 19.64 -13.86 -11.90
N LEU A 390 18.78 -14.30 -12.80
CA LEU A 390 18.04 -13.43 -13.72
C LEU A 390 16.56 -13.74 -13.55
N LYS A 391 15.77 -12.71 -13.24
CA LYS A 391 14.32 -12.80 -13.15
C LYS A 391 13.74 -12.04 -14.33
N LEU A 392 12.96 -12.72 -15.14
CA LEU A 392 12.23 -12.13 -16.28
C LEU A 392 10.74 -12.25 -15.99
N SER A 393 9.96 -11.21 -16.20
CA SER A 393 8.52 -11.29 -16.06
C SER A 393 7.78 -10.52 -17.14
N THR A 394 6.55 -10.94 -17.41
CA THR A 394 5.62 -10.27 -18.32
C THR A 394 4.19 -10.41 -17.81
N ARG A 395 3.39 -9.35 -17.98
CA ARG A 395 1.93 -9.39 -17.82
C ARG A 395 1.27 -8.82 -19.07
N LEU A 396 0.22 -9.49 -19.51
CA LEU A 396 -0.65 -9.04 -20.60
C LEU A 396 -2.08 -9.06 -20.07
N ALA A 397 -2.81 -7.96 -20.22
CA ALA A 397 -4.17 -7.87 -19.70
C ALA A 397 -5.13 -7.18 -20.68
N TYR A 398 -6.34 -7.69 -20.77
CA TYR A 398 -7.48 -7.03 -21.39
C TYR A 398 -8.24 -6.28 -20.29
N HIS A 399 -8.46 -5.00 -20.50
CA HIS A 399 -9.15 -4.11 -19.57
C HIS A 399 -10.30 -3.38 -20.26
N SER A 400 -11.45 -3.26 -19.60
CA SER A 400 -12.62 -2.57 -20.16
C SER A 400 -13.40 -1.87 -19.05
N ASN A 401 -13.76 -0.61 -19.30
CA ASN A 401 -14.68 0.18 -18.48
C ASN A 401 -15.96 0.45 -19.26
N THR A 402 -17.12 0.29 -18.64
CA THR A 402 -18.44 0.58 -19.22
C THR A 402 -19.26 1.43 -18.26
N VAL A 403 -19.73 2.59 -18.68
CA VAL A 403 -20.71 3.39 -17.92
C VAL A 403 -22.09 2.75 -18.11
N ALA A 404 -22.63 2.13 -17.07
CA ALA A 404 -23.87 1.37 -17.19
C ALA A 404 -25.13 2.22 -17.00
N ASP A 405 -25.05 3.26 -16.17
CA ASP A 405 -26.15 4.17 -15.88
C ASP A 405 -26.33 5.22 -16.98
N ASP A 406 -27.59 5.40 -17.48
CA ASP A 406 -27.88 6.35 -18.55
C ASP A 406 -27.87 7.81 -18.10
N PHE A 407 -28.27 8.09 -16.85
CA PHE A 407 -28.23 9.45 -16.31
C PHE A 407 -26.77 9.90 -16.14
N GLY A 408 -25.93 9.05 -15.57
CA GLY A 408 -24.50 9.32 -15.43
C GLY A 408 -23.78 9.44 -16.77
N LEU A 409 -24.10 8.58 -17.75
CA LEU A 409 -23.55 8.70 -19.10
C LEU A 409 -23.92 10.04 -19.74
N ASN A 410 -25.18 10.47 -19.62
CA ASN A 410 -25.64 11.74 -20.17
C ASN A 410 -25.00 12.94 -19.46
N SER A 411 -24.72 12.84 -18.17
CA SER A 411 -24.00 13.87 -17.42
C SER A 411 -22.57 14.05 -17.94
N LEU A 412 -21.84 12.96 -18.16
CA LEU A 412 -20.50 13.00 -18.75
C LEU A 412 -20.52 13.51 -20.20
N LYS A 413 -21.57 13.19 -20.98
CA LYS A 413 -21.70 13.66 -22.37
C LYS A 413 -21.93 15.18 -22.49
N ILE A 414 -22.26 15.89 -21.42
CA ILE A 414 -22.24 17.35 -21.39
C ILE A 414 -20.83 17.88 -21.71
N PHE A 415 -19.80 17.21 -21.20
CA PHE A 415 -18.39 17.59 -21.42
C PHE A 415 -17.77 16.85 -22.60
N TYR A 416 -18.20 15.59 -22.82
CA TYR A 416 -17.63 14.69 -23.85
C TYR A 416 -18.74 14.12 -24.75
N PRO A 417 -19.33 14.93 -25.67
CA PRO A 417 -20.49 14.50 -26.47
C PRO A 417 -20.24 13.23 -27.27
N GLU A 418 -19.01 13.05 -27.77
CA GLU A 418 -18.60 11.93 -28.61
C GLU A 418 -18.07 10.72 -27.84
N MET A 419 -18.15 10.71 -26.51
CA MET A 419 -17.64 9.58 -25.73
C MET A 419 -18.42 8.30 -25.99
N ASP A 420 -17.70 7.21 -26.12
CA ASP A 420 -18.28 5.87 -26.12
C ASP A 420 -18.67 5.43 -24.72
N ARG A 421 -19.76 4.64 -24.64
CA ARG A 421 -20.19 4.01 -23.37
C ARG A 421 -19.15 3.09 -22.79
N THR A 422 -18.37 2.43 -23.65
CA THR A 422 -17.38 1.41 -23.28
C THR A 422 -16.02 1.78 -23.86
N ASN A 423 -15.01 1.79 -23.00
CA ASN A 423 -13.63 1.96 -23.40
C ASN A 423 -12.84 0.68 -23.12
N THR A 424 -12.05 0.21 -24.07
CA THR A 424 -11.26 -1.03 -23.97
C THR A 424 -9.78 -0.76 -24.17
N ARG A 425 -8.93 -1.48 -23.43
CA ARG A 425 -7.47 -1.34 -23.49
C ARG A 425 -6.80 -2.70 -23.42
N PHE A 426 -5.67 -2.83 -24.08
CA PHE A 426 -4.77 -3.96 -23.90
C PHE A 426 -3.51 -3.47 -23.22
N LEU A 427 -3.32 -3.91 -21.96
CA LEU A 427 -2.23 -3.48 -21.10
C LEU A 427 -1.11 -4.53 -21.10
N LYS A 428 0.12 -4.05 -21.06
CA LYS A 428 1.31 -4.91 -21.10
C LYS A 428 2.36 -4.44 -20.11
N SER A 429 3.09 -5.39 -19.56
CA SER A 429 4.28 -5.10 -18.78
C SER A 429 5.38 -6.13 -19.00
N PHE A 430 6.63 -5.69 -18.84
CA PHE A 430 7.82 -6.52 -18.93
C PHE A 430 8.82 -6.07 -17.89
N SER A 431 9.54 -7.01 -17.25
CA SER A 431 10.67 -6.68 -16.41
C SER A 431 11.82 -7.67 -16.56
N ALA A 432 13.03 -7.18 -16.34
CA ALA A 432 14.24 -7.97 -16.25
C ALA A 432 15.04 -7.48 -15.02
N GLN A 433 15.33 -8.40 -14.09
CA GLN A 433 16.07 -8.12 -12.86
C GLN A 433 17.26 -9.06 -12.80
N TYR A 434 18.47 -8.52 -12.74
CA TYR A 434 19.69 -9.27 -12.62
C TYR A 434 20.30 -9.07 -11.24
N HIS A 435 20.56 -10.16 -10.55
CA HIS A 435 21.24 -10.19 -9.27
C HIS A 435 22.59 -10.91 -9.40
N LYS A 436 23.64 -10.37 -8.78
CA LYS A 436 24.97 -11.00 -8.73
C LYS A 436 25.63 -10.84 -7.37
N MET A 437 26.20 -11.93 -6.87
CA MET A 437 27.01 -11.94 -5.66
C MET A 437 28.49 -11.97 -6.03
N LEU A 438 29.28 -11.02 -5.49
CA LEU A 438 30.74 -10.97 -5.60
C LEU A 438 31.32 -10.82 -4.20
N ASN A 439 31.78 -11.92 -3.62
CA ASN A 439 32.20 -11.97 -2.21
C ASN A 439 31.10 -11.43 -1.28
N ASP A 440 31.39 -10.35 -0.60
CA ASP A 440 30.48 -9.69 0.35
C ASP A 440 29.52 -8.66 -0.31
N PHE A 441 29.66 -8.45 -1.62
CA PHE A 441 28.83 -7.50 -2.35
C PHE A 441 27.72 -8.22 -3.12
N HIS A 442 26.50 -7.70 -3.01
CA HIS A 442 25.32 -8.09 -3.76
C HIS A 442 24.93 -6.93 -4.66
N PHE A 443 24.88 -7.16 -5.95
CA PHE A 443 24.49 -6.19 -6.96
C PHE A 443 23.14 -6.58 -7.54
N ASN A 444 22.21 -5.64 -7.60
CA ASN A 444 20.95 -5.80 -8.32
C ASN A 444 20.84 -4.68 -9.34
N VAL A 445 20.45 -5.03 -10.55
CA VAL A 445 20.14 -4.09 -11.64
C VAL A 445 18.88 -4.56 -12.31
N GLY A 446 17.94 -3.67 -12.53
CA GLY A 446 16.70 -3.97 -13.19
C GLY A 446 16.25 -2.88 -14.14
N VAL A 447 15.50 -3.32 -15.15
CA VAL A 447 14.78 -2.44 -16.08
C VAL A 447 13.39 -3.00 -16.28
N SER A 448 12.41 -2.13 -16.41
CA SER A 448 11.05 -2.54 -16.66
C SER A 448 10.22 -1.53 -17.43
N TYR A 449 9.11 -1.99 -17.97
CA TYR A 449 8.07 -1.21 -18.61
C TYR A 449 6.71 -1.74 -18.17
N GLY A 450 5.78 -0.88 -17.85
CA GLY A 450 4.42 -1.27 -17.47
C GLY A 450 3.38 -0.22 -17.82
N GLU A 451 2.14 -0.67 -17.92
CA GLU A 451 0.98 0.14 -18.28
C GLU A 451 -0.14 -0.03 -17.24
N ARG A 452 -0.89 1.05 -17.00
CA ARG A 452 -2.15 1.02 -16.27
C ARG A 452 -3.26 1.75 -17.02
N ALA A 453 -4.49 1.33 -16.85
CA ALA A 453 -5.66 2.09 -17.26
C ALA A 453 -5.92 3.26 -16.28
N PRO A 454 -6.58 4.35 -16.72
CA PRO A 454 -7.15 5.35 -15.81
C PRO A 454 -8.09 4.69 -14.80
N SER A 455 -8.08 5.18 -13.55
CA SER A 455 -9.03 4.77 -12.51
C SER A 455 -10.46 5.23 -12.82
N VAL A 456 -11.43 4.76 -12.05
CA VAL A 456 -12.83 5.19 -12.18
C VAL A 456 -12.98 6.69 -11.96
N SER A 457 -12.29 7.26 -10.96
CA SER A 457 -12.31 8.71 -10.73
C SER A 457 -11.65 9.51 -11.86
N GLU A 458 -10.48 9.04 -12.33
CA GLU A 458 -9.76 9.73 -13.41
C GLU A 458 -10.52 9.71 -14.73
N GLY A 459 -11.20 8.61 -15.05
CA GLY A 459 -11.91 8.45 -16.32
C GLY A 459 -13.38 8.87 -16.31
N TYR A 460 -14.05 8.81 -15.16
CA TYR A 460 -15.50 8.90 -15.08
C TYR A 460 -16.03 9.64 -13.86
N GLY A 461 -15.15 10.19 -13.01
CA GLY A 461 -15.54 10.99 -11.86
C GLY A 461 -16.28 12.25 -12.28
N PHE A 462 -17.36 12.61 -11.59
CA PHE A 462 -18.19 13.76 -11.94
C PHE A 462 -18.28 14.71 -10.76
N TYR A 463 -17.61 15.87 -10.86
CA TYR A 463 -17.51 16.90 -9.83
C TYR A 463 -17.07 16.34 -8.46
N LEU A 464 -15.94 15.63 -8.45
CA LEU A 464 -15.33 15.15 -7.22
C LEU A 464 -14.59 16.30 -6.53
N PHE A 465 -15.09 16.76 -5.40
CA PHE A 465 -14.44 17.84 -4.66
C PHE A 465 -13.19 17.35 -3.96
N ASN A 466 -12.07 18.02 -4.18
CA ASN A 466 -10.82 17.76 -3.50
C ASN A 466 -10.50 18.89 -2.53
N SER A 467 -10.69 18.63 -1.24
CA SER A 467 -10.47 19.62 -0.17
C SER A 467 -9.00 20.00 0.02
N PHE A 468 -8.06 19.25 -0.55
CA PHE A 468 -6.62 19.54 -0.43
C PHE A 468 -6.21 20.74 -1.27
N ASP A 469 -6.75 20.86 -2.47
CA ASP A 469 -6.50 21.97 -3.39
C ASP A 469 -7.74 22.84 -3.69
N ASN A 470 -8.84 22.56 -2.99
CA ASN A 470 -10.10 23.29 -3.06
C ASN A 470 -10.70 23.37 -4.48
N HIS A 471 -10.59 22.29 -5.28
CA HIS A 471 -11.14 22.22 -6.64
C HIS A 471 -12.11 21.05 -6.81
N ASP A 472 -13.09 21.25 -7.68
CA ASP A 472 -13.90 20.17 -8.21
C ASP A 472 -13.14 19.46 -9.33
N TYR A 473 -13.19 18.13 -9.40
CA TYR A 473 -12.52 17.33 -10.42
C TYR A 473 -13.51 16.63 -11.34
N ILE A 474 -13.25 16.66 -12.64
CA ILE A 474 -14.03 15.93 -13.65
C ILE A 474 -13.11 14.94 -14.36
N GLY A 475 -13.57 13.69 -14.44
CA GLY A 475 -12.88 12.62 -15.16
C GLY A 475 -12.96 12.81 -16.68
N ASP A 476 -11.92 12.36 -17.40
CA ASP A 476 -11.94 12.34 -18.88
C ASP A 476 -11.94 10.89 -19.40
N PRO A 477 -13.03 10.42 -20.00
CA PRO A 477 -13.10 9.06 -20.56
C PRO A 477 -12.14 8.82 -21.75
N ASN A 478 -11.61 9.90 -22.35
CA ASN A 478 -10.68 9.84 -23.46
C ASN A 478 -9.20 9.75 -23.04
N LEU A 479 -8.90 9.71 -21.73
CA LEU A 479 -7.54 9.56 -21.22
C LEU A 479 -6.83 8.38 -21.86
N LYS A 480 -5.59 8.61 -22.27
CA LYS A 480 -4.69 7.55 -22.72
C LYS A 480 -4.25 6.67 -21.57
N THR A 481 -3.81 5.47 -21.90
CA THR A 481 -3.11 4.58 -20.97
C THR A 481 -1.85 5.27 -20.44
N GLU A 482 -1.67 5.29 -19.12
CA GLU A 482 -0.45 5.76 -18.49
C GLU A 482 0.57 4.63 -18.48
N SER A 483 1.82 4.90 -18.80
CA SER A 483 2.87 3.88 -18.85
C SER A 483 4.17 4.37 -18.22
N SER A 484 4.95 3.48 -17.66
CA SER A 484 6.25 3.78 -17.05
C SER A 484 7.34 2.92 -17.64
N ALA A 485 8.46 3.54 -17.97
CA ALA A 485 9.74 2.87 -18.18
C ALA A 485 10.60 3.16 -16.94
N ASP A 486 11.05 2.12 -16.26
CA ASP A 486 11.80 2.29 -15.02
C ASP A 486 13.13 1.51 -15.02
N ALA A 487 14.09 2.03 -14.25
CA ALA A 487 15.37 1.41 -13.99
C ALA A 487 15.68 1.47 -12.50
N ASN A 488 16.20 0.37 -11.96
CA ASN A 488 16.61 0.28 -10.57
C ASN A 488 18.03 -0.30 -10.45
N VAL A 489 18.73 0.16 -9.42
CA VAL A 489 20.06 -0.38 -9.06
C VAL A 489 20.17 -0.42 -7.54
N SER A 490 20.74 -1.50 -7.03
CA SER A 490 21.14 -1.53 -5.62
C SER A 490 22.46 -2.28 -5.45
N VAL A 491 23.22 -1.82 -4.46
CA VAL A 491 24.48 -2.46 -4.02
C VAL A 491 24.38 -2.66 -2.52
N THR A 492 24.46 -3.90 -2.09
CA THR A 492 24.51 -4.29 -0.68
C THR A 492 25.90 -4.83 -0.35
N TYR A 493 26.55 -4.24 0.64
CA TYR A 493 27.73 -4.82 1.28
C TYR A 493 27.30 -5.53 2.56
N LYS A 494 27.58 -6.83 2.65
CA LYS A 494 27.08 -7.69 3.72
C LYS A 494 28.17 -8.48 4.39
N LYS A 495 28.27 -8.32 5.71
CA LYS A 495 29.09 -9.11 6.63
C LYS A 495 28.16 -9.71 7.71
N PRO A 496 28.61 -10.71 8.49
CA PRO A 496 27.77 -11.31 9.53
C PRO A 496 27.16 -10.32 10.54
N THR A 497 27.88 -9.25 10.86
CA THR A 497 27.46 -8.24 11.84
C THR A 497 27.06 -6.91 11.22
N PHE A 498 27.27 -6.72 9.91
CA PHE A 498 27.08 -5.42 9.26
C PHE A 498 26.53 -5.60 7.84
N GLU A 499 25.49 -4.84 7.52
CA GLU A 499 24.90 -4.77 6.19
C GLU A 499 24.62 -3.31 5.85
N ILE A 500 25.08 -2.85 4.67
CA ILE A 500 24.74 -1.54 4.14
C ILE A 500 24.26 -1.69 2.71
N THR A 501 23.15 -1.02 2.38
CA THR A 501 22.55 -1.03 1.05
C THR A 501 22.34 0.38 0.56
N ALA A 502 22.89 0.67 -0.61
CA ALA A 502 22.55 1.85 -1.40
C ALA A 502 21.67 1.43 -2.58
N ALA A 503 20.52 2.07 -2.76
CA ALA A 503 19.60 1.78 -3.85
C ALA A 503 19.12 3.07 -4.51
N ALA A 504 18.83 3.01 -5.81
CA ALA A 504 18.22 4.09 -6.56
C ALA A 504 17.24 3.54 -7.59
N ASN A 505 16.11 4.24 -7.76
CA ASN A 505 15.07 3.96 -8.74
C ASN A 505 14.82 5.23 -9.58
N TYR A 506 14.63 5.05 -10.87
CA TYR A 506 14.22 6.10 -11.79
C TYR A 506 13.02 5.65 -12.60
N PHE A 507 11.99 6.47 -12.64
CA PHE A 507 10.76 6.24 -13.40
C PHE A 507 10.58 7.36 -14.43
N HIS A 508 10.35 7.01 -15.67
CA HIS A 508 9.91 7.91 -16.72
C HIS A 508 8.48 7.50 -17.10
N ILE A 509 7.51 8.30 -16.69
CA ILE A 509 6.09 7.98 -16.81
C ILE A 509 5.53 8.78 -17.98
N PHE A 510 5.09 8.10 -19.01
CA PHE A 510 4.45 8.69 -20.21
C PHE A 510 2.95 8.84 -19.99
N ASN A 511 2.36 9.86 -20.59
CA ASN A 511 0.94 10.20 -20.47
C ASN A 511 0.52 10.32 -18.98
N TYR A 512 1.32 11.00 -18.18
CA TYR A 512 1.08 11.14 -16.74
C TYR A 512 -0.28 11.77 -16.47
N ILE A 513 -1.15 11.09 -15.72
CA ILE A 513 -2.51 11.54 -15.44
C ILE A 513 -2.52 12.44 -14.23
N ILE A 514 -3.03 13.67 -14.38
CA ILE A 514 -3.17 14.65 -13.31
C ILE A 514 -4.32 15.61 -13.61
N GLY A 515 -4.90 16.26 -12.59
CA GLY A 515 -5.92 17.29 -12.76
C GLY A 515 -5.31 18.63 -13.18
N VAL A 516 -5.82 19.25 -14.24
CA VAL A 516 -5.41 20.58 -14.72
C VAL A 516 -6.61 21.52 -14.73
N VAL A 517 -6.43 22.77 -14.26
CA VAL A 517 -7.50 23.77 -14.16
C VAL A 517 -8.08 24.09 -15.53
N ASP A 518 -9.40 24.04 -15.64
CA ASP A 518 -10.18 24.52 -16.80
C ASP A 518 -11.03 25.72 -16.39
N ASN A 519 -10.59 26.90 -16.76
CA ASN A 519 -11.24 28.17 -16.46
C ASN A 519 -12.58 28.38 -17.21
N SER A 520 -12.94 27.52 -18.14
CA SER A 520 -14.21 27.60 -18.86
C SER A 520 -15.38 26.99 -18.10
N LEU A 521 -15.08 26.21 -17.04
CA LEU A 521 -16.06 25.48 -16.25
C LEU A 521 -16.39 26.21 -14.95
N SER A 522 -17.63 26.09 -14.53
CA SER A 522 -18.10 26.60 -13.23
C SER A 522 -18.06 25.53 -12.18
N THR A 523 -17.68 25.89 -10.95
CA THR A 523 -17.69 25.00 -9.79
C THR A 523 -19.12 24.57 -9.46
N MET A 524 -19.25 23.35 -8.92
CA MET A 524 -20.49 22.86 -8.34
C MET A 524 -20.44 22.93 -6.81
N THR A 525 -19.28 22.68 -6.23
CA THR A 525 -19.08 22.80 -4.78
C THR A 525 -19.00 24.26 -4.36
N ILE A 526 -19.80 24.64 -3.38
CA ILE A 526 -19.82 26.01 -2.84
C ILE A 526 -18.46 26.32 -2.19
N GLY A 527 -17.81 27.38 -2.68
CA GLY A 527 -16.51 27.82 -2.16
C GLY A 527 -15.30 27.12 -2.78
N ALA A 528 -15.50 26.25 -3.77
CA ALA A 528 -14.39 25.72 -4.56
C ALA A 528 -13.74 26.83 -5.42
N ASP A 529 -12.41 26.76 -5.57
CA ASP A 529 -11.60 27.76 -6.30
C ASP A 529 -11.69 27.61 -7.82
N GLY A 530 -12.14 26.46 -8.33
CA GLY A 530 -12.24 26.17 -9.75
C GLY A 530 -12.54 24.72 -10.04
N VAL A 531 -12.50 24.38 -11.33
CA VAL A 531 -12.67 23.01 -11.81
C VAL A 531 -11.37 22.53 -12.47
N LYS A 532 -10.96 21.31 -12.14
CA LYS A 532 -9.87 20.60 -12.81
C LYS A 532 -10.42 19.43 -13.61
N ILE A 533 -9.89 19.25 -14.81
CA ILE A 533 -10.13 18.06 -15.63
C ILE A 533 -8.90 17.16 -15.55
N TYR A 534 -9.10 15.87 -15.35
CA TYR A 534 -8.01 14.92 -15.49
C TYR A 534 -7.52 14.89 -16.94
N THR A 535 -6.22 15.04 -17.13
CA THR A 535 -5.59 15.06 -18.44
C THR A 535 -4.27 14.29 -18.44
N ASN A 536 -3.76 13.98 -19.62
CA ASN A 536 -2.43 13.39 -19.78
C ASN A 536 -1.39 14.48 -20.04
N LEU A 537 -0.44 14.68 -19.13
CA LEU A 537 0.81 15.38 -19.46
C LEU A 537 1.67 14.49 -20.38
N GLU A 538 2.61 15.08 -21.10
CA GLU A 538 3.46 14.32 -22.00
C GLU A 538 4.27 13.28 -21.23
N TYR A 539 4.91 13.68 -20.14
CA TYR A 539 5.59 12.77 -19.22
C TYR A 539 5.75 13.36 -17.79
N ALA A 540 6.12 12.50 -16.89
CA ALA A 540 6.64 12.86 -15.55
C ALA A 540 7.89 12.01 -15.24
N GLN A 541 8.77 12.52 -14.39
CA GLN A 541 10.00 11.84 -13.99
C GLN A 541 10.08 11.78 -12.46
N LEU A 542 10.36 10.58 -11.94
CA LEU A 542 10.58 10.35 -10.51
C LEU A 542 11.96 9.72 -10.29
N PHE A 543 12.69 10.22 -9.33
CA PHE A 543 13.97 9.69 -8.88
C PHE A 543 13.96 9.50 -7.37
N ASN A 544 14.21 8.27 -6.92
CA ASN A 544 14.26 7.89 -5.52
C ASN A 544 15.60 7.26 -5.21
N ALA A 545 16.25 7.66 -4.12
CA ALA A 545 17.49 7.07 -3.65
C ALA A 545 17.41 6.78 -2.15
N THR A 546 17.89 5.61 -1.72
CA THR A 546 17.89 5.19 -0.33
C THR A 546 19.26 4.68 0.09
N LEU A 547 19.64 4.99 1.32
CA LEU A 547 20.79 4.39 2.00
C LEU A 547 20.30 3.76 3.29
N SER A 548 20.44 2.45 3.42
CA SER A 548 20.04 1.71 4.61
C SER A 548 21.21 0.94 5.21
N GLY A 549 21.25 0.82 6.52
CA GLY A 549 22.27 0.09 7.26
C GLY A 549 21.69 -0.73 8.40
N LYS A 550 22.26 -1.91 8.61
CA LYS A 550 21.97 -2.78 9.77
C LYS A 550 23.29 -3.15 10.42
N TYR A 551 23.41 -2.94 11.73
CA TYR A 551 24.59 -3.29 12.48
C TYR A 551 24.21 -4.09 13.73
N THR A 552 24.65 -5.34 13.77
CA THR A 552 24.51 -6.22 14.93
C THR A 552 25.68 -5.95 15.89
N ILE A 553 25.45 -5.04 16.83
CA ILE A 553 26.47 -4.61 17.82
C ILE A 553 26.85 -5.80 18.70
N SER A 554 25.87 -6.60 19.08
CA SER A 554 26.05 -7.85 19.81
C SER A 554 24.83 -8.76 19.58
N ASN A 555 24.82 -9.97 20.13
CA ASN A 555 23.67 -10.87 20.06
C ASN A 555 22.38 -10.28 20.66
N ALA A 556 22.51 -9.21 21.46
CA ALA A 556 21.37 -8.55 22.11
C ALA A 556 21.01 -7.20 21.49
N PHE A 557 21.93 -6.52 20.82
CA PHE A 557 21.73 -5.16 20.32
C PHE A 557 21.88 -5.12 18.81
N LYS A 558 20.89 -4.52 18.13
CA LYS A 558 20.87 -4.27 16.69
C LYS A 558 20.51 -2.81 16.43
N LEU A 559 21.32 -2.14 15.61
CA LEU A 559 21.06 -0.80 15.08
C LEU A 559 20.58 -0.94 13.64
N THR A 560 19.48 -0.27 13.31
CA THR A 560 19.00 -0.10 11.94
C THR A 560 18.88 1.38 11.63
N SER A 561 19.33 1.83 10.45
CA SER A 561 19.21 3.22 10.00
C SER A 561 18.91 3.26 8.52
N ASN A 562 18.10 4.24 8.11
CA ASN A 562 17.87 4.55 6.70
C ASN A 562 17.73 6.05 6.49
N ILE A 563 18.08 6.48 5.29
CA ILE A 563 17.89 7.83 4.76
C ILE A 563 17.36 7.67 3.34
N SER A 564 16.35 8.45 2.98
CA SER A 564 15.80 8.50 1.63
C SER A 564 15.77 9.91 1.07
N TYR A 565 15.94 10.00 -0.25
CA TYR A 565 15.86 11.23 -1.04
C TYR A 565 14.97 10.98 -2.24
N HIS A 566 14.07 11.92 -2.55
CA HIS A 566 13.11 11.82 -3.61
C HIS A 566 13.04 13.10 -4.43
N ARG A 567 12.79 12.98 -5.73
CA ARG A 567 12.59 14.09 -6.65
C ARG A 567 11.57 13.70 -7.72
N GLY A 568 10.56 14.54 -7.93
CA GLY A 568 9.56 14.38 -8.98
C GLY A 568 9.34 15.68 -9.74
N ILE A 569 9.33 15.61 -11.07
CA ILE A 569 9.04 16.74 -11.97
C ILE A 569 8.15 16.30 -13.13
N ASP A 570 7.37 17.23 -13.63
CA ASP A 570 6.58 17.06 -14.86
C ASP A 570 7.37 17.45 -16.12
N ASP A 571 6.71 17.43 -17.28
CA ASP A 571 7.27 17.77 -18.59
C ASP A 571 7.63 19.25 -18.75
N THR A 572 7.10 20.12 -17.90
CA THR A 572 7.44 21.56 -17.84
C THR A 572 8.59 21.86 -16.87
N GLY A 573 9.00 20.87 -16.06
CA GLY A 573 10.02 21.00 -15.01
C GLY A 573 9.46 21.45 -13.66
N GLU A 574 8.13 21.58 -13.54
CA GLU A 574 7.46 21.87 -12.25
C GLU A 574 7.48 20.65 -11.33
N ASN A 575 7.37 20.89 -10.03
CA ASN A 575 7.33 19.82 -9.04
C ASN A 575 6.04 19.02 -9.16
N LEU A 576 6.14 17.70 -9.11
CA LEU A 576 4.97 16.85 -8.89
C LEU A 576 4.47 16.98 -7.43
N PRO A 577 3.17 16.84 -7.19
CA PRO A 577 2.63 16.83 -5.83
C PRO A 577 3.01 15.55 -5.06
N LEU A 578 3.00 15.66 -3.73
CA LEU A 578 3.23 14.57 -2.77
C LEU A 578 4.61 13.90 -2.89
N ILE A 579 5.64 14.64 -3.28
CA ILE A 579 7.02 14.16 -3.34
C ILE A 579 7.69 14.31 -1.96
N SER A 580 8.22 13.20 -1.44
CA SER A 580 8.84 13.13 -0.12
C SER A 580 10.09 14.04 -0.01
N PRO A 581 10.24 14.84 1.06
CA PRO A 581 11.50 15.46 1.39
C PRO A 581 12.52 14.40 1.82
N ILE A 582 13.78 14.82 2.04
CA ILE A 582 14.75 13.93 2.69
C ILE A 582 14.17 13.46 4.02
N SER A 583 14.08 12.16 4.20
CA SER A 583 13.59 11.54 5.42
C SER A 583 14.59 10.54 5.99
N TYR A 584 14.54 10.34 7.29
CA TYR A 584 15.43 9.43 7.98
C TYR A 584 14.71 8.71 9.13
N ARG A 585 15.15 7.46 9.36
CA ARG A 585 14.69 6.65 10.47
C ARG A 585 15.85 5.85 11.03
N SER A 586 15.98 5.83 12.35
CA SER A 586 16.98 5.00 13.03
C SER A 586 16.38 4.35 14.26
N ALA A 587 16.74 3.09 14.52
CA ALA A 587 16.31 2.37 15.70
C ALA A 587 17.42 1.53 16.29
N LEU A 588 17.56 1.58 17.60
CA LEU A 588 18.38 0.70 18.40
C LEU A 588 17.46 -0.29 19.14
N ASP A 589 17.49 -1.54 18.71
CA ASP A 589 16.70 -2.61 19.27
C ASP A 589 17.53 -3.50 20.19
N PHE A 590 16.97 -3.87 21.33
CA PHE A 590 17.51 -4.80 22.30
C PHE A 590 16.59 -6.00 22.44
N TYR A 591 17.15 -7.20 22.28
CA TYR A 591 16.45 -8.47 22.49
C TYR A 591 17.36 -9.40 23.28
N LYS A 592 16.94 -9.77 24.47
CA LYS A 592 17.66 -10.76 25.30
C LYS A 592 16.68 -11.56 26.17
N ASN A 593 16.65 -12.89 25.95
CA ASN A 593 15.74 -13.78 26.63
C ASN A 593 14.27 -13.35 26.44
N GLN A 594 13.59 -12.99 27.53
CA GLN A 594 12.19 -12.57 27.56
C GLN A 594 12.02 -11.03 27.44
N PHE A 595 13.11 -10.28 27.35
CA PHE A 595 13.07 -8.81 27.32
C PHE A 595 13.27 -8.27 25.92
N SER A 596 12.54 -7.25 25.58
CA SER A 596 12.75 -6.42 24.40
C SER A 596 12.73 -4.94 24.78
N ALA A 597 13.53 -4.14 24.11
CA ALA A 597 13.45 -2.69 24.20
C ALA A 597 13.81 -2.09 22.84
N SER A 598 13.26 -0.93 22.52
CA SER A 598 13.58 -0.19 21.32
C SER A 598 13.66 1.30 21.63
N LEU A 599 14.63 1.97 21.02
CA LEU A 599 14.74 3.42 20.99
C LEU A 599 14.82 3.82 19.51
N SER A 600 13.90 4.66 19.06
CA SER A 600 13.87 5.08 17.65
C SER A 600 13.73 6.58 17.50
N VAL A 601 14.34 7.10 16.42
CA VAL A 601 14.17 8.44 15.93
C VAL A 601 13.68 8.39 14.49
N ASP A 602 12.62 9.15 14.20
CA ASP A 602 12.02 9.31 12.88
C ASP A 602 11.96 10.82 12.57
N GLY A 603 12.28 11.22 11.34
CA GLY A 603 12.24 12.63 10.98
C GLY A 603 12.34 12.87 9.48
N ALA A 604 12.06 14.11 9.10
CA ALA A 604 12.23 14.58 7.73
C ALA A 604 12.81 16.00 7.71
N GLY A 605 13.50 16.32 6.63
CA GLY A 605 13.92 17.67 6.31
C GLY A 605 12.71 18.55 5.91
N GLU A 606 12.97 19.83 5.73
CA GLU A 606 11.99 20.76 5.22
C GLU A 606 11.57 20.42 3.79
N GLN A 607 10.26 20.37 3.51
CA GLN A 607 9.76 20.21 2.13
C GLN A 607 9.78 21.55 1.41
N THR A 608 10.69 21.67 0.44
CA THR A 608 10.86 22.88 -0.39
C THR A 608 10.47 22.66 -1.84
N ASN A 609 10.31 21.38 -2.27
CA ASN A 609 9.96 20.99 -3.63
C ASN A 609 8.48 20.55 -3.67
N PHE A 610 7.56 21.45 -3.38
CA PHE A 610 6.11 21.22 -3.39
C PHE A 610 5.44 21.96 -4.55
N ASN A 611 4.19 21.60 -4.86
CA ASN A 611 3.41 22.24 -5.91
C ASN A 611 2.12 22.88 -5.34
N PRO A 612 2.09 24.23 -5.17
CA PRO A 612 0.92 24.91 -4.61
C PRO A 612 -0.36 24.75 -5.46
N ALA A 613 -0.25 24.49 -6.76
CA ALA A 613 -1.41 24.26 -7.62
C ALA A 613 -2.22 23.01 -7.22
N TYR A 614 -1.65 22.14 -6.39
CA TYR A 614 -2.30 20.93 -5.87
C TYR A 614 -2.50 20.98 -4.34
N GLY A 615 -2.63 22.18 -3.76
CA GLY A 615 -2.94 22.38 -2.35
C GLY A 615 -1.74 22.23 -1.40
N GLU A 616 -0.57 21.89 -1.93
CA GLU A 616 0.61 21.72 -1.10
C GLU A 616 1.16 23.03 -0.58
N THR A 617 1.67 22.97 0.63
CA THR A 617 2.40 24.06 1.28
C THR A 617 3.73 23.55 1.79
N LYS A 618 4.61 24.48 2.13
CA LYS A 618 5.88 24.17 2.74
C LYS A 618 5.68 23.45 4.08
N SER A 619 6.21 22.23 4.24
CA SER A 619 6.24 21.55 5.53
C SER A 619 7.58 21.75 6.24
N ALA A 620 7.53 21.99 7.55
CA ALA A 620 8.73 22.22 8.36
C ALA A 620 9.46 20.89 8.62
N ALA A 621 10.78 20.97 8.80
CA ALA A 621 11.57 19.84 9.28
C ALA A 621 11.12 19.43 10.68
N TYR A 622 11.12 18.13 10.96
CA TYR A 622 10.76 17.57 12.26
C TYR A 622 11.62 16.36 12.63
N ALA A 623 11.65 16.07 13.92
CA ALA A 623 12.18 14.82 14.47
C ALA A 623 11.34 14.38 15.66
N THR A 624 11.04 13.10 15.74
CA THR A 624 10.37 12.47 16.87
C THR A 624 11.24 11.39 17.47
N LEU A 625 11.18 11.23 18.78
CA LEU A 625 11.90 10.21 19.53
C LEU A 625 10.86 9.30 20.21
N SER A 626 11.03 7.98 20.08
CA SER A 626 10.13 7.00 20.67
C SER A 626 10.92 5.90 21.38
N ALA A 627 10.37 5.36 22.47
CA ALA A 627 10.98 4.29 23.24
C ALA A 627 9.94 3.26 23.68
N SER A 628 10.33 1.99 23.74
CA SER A 628 9.47 0.93 24.22
C SER A 628 10.24 -0.12 25.01
N PHE A 629 9.53 -0.82 25.89
CA PHE A 629 10.03 -1.94 26.67
C PHE A 629 8.97 -3.03 26.75
N GLY A 630 9.37 -4.28 26.52
CA GLY A 630 8.49 -5.45 26.57
C GLY A 630 9.10 -6.60 27.36
N LYS A 631 8.23 -7.39 27.98
CA LYS A 631 8.62 -8.59 28.70
C LYS A 631 7.63 -9.71 28.45
N ARG A 632 8.15 -10.91 28.18
CA ARG A 632 7.39 -12.16 28.10
C ARG A 632 7.49 -12.91 29.42
N PHE A 633 6.38 -13.42 29.88
CA PHE A 633 6.26 -14.27 31.06
C PHE A 633 5.70 -15.62 30.63
N PHE A 634 6.27 -16.71 31.09
CA PHE A 634 5.73 -18.06 30.89
C PHE A 634 4.85 -18.43 32.09
N ILE A 635 3.60 -18.82 31.83
CA ILE A 635 2.61 -19.23 32.82
C ILE A 635 2.19 -20.65 32.44
N ASN A 636 2.85 -21.65 33.00
CA ASN A 636 2.76 -23.05 32.58
C ASN A 636 3.17 -23.21 31.11
N GLU A 637 2.25 -23.70 30.27
CA GLU A 637 2.44 -23.85 28.82
C GLU A 637 2.05 -22.60 28.03
N ASN A 638 1.52 -21.57 28.67
CA ASN A 638 1.00 -20.34 28.07
C ASN A 638 1.98 -19.19 28.19
N ASP A 639 1.81 -18.19 27.32
CA ASP A 639 2.64 -16.99 27.27
C ASP A 639 1.81 -15.75 27.62
N LEU A 640 2.34 -14.90 28.52
CA LEU A 640 1.86 -13.53 28.71
C LEU A 640 2.94 -12.55 28.26
N PHE A 641 2.63 -11.73 27.28
CA PHE A 641 3.49 -10.67 26.81
C PHE A 641 2.92 -9.30 27.21
N VAL A 642 3.75 -8.44 27.79
CA VAL A 642 3.39 -7.08 28.17
C VAL A 642 4.41 -6.13 27.55
N LYS A 643 3.94 -5.11 26.84
CA LYS A 643 4.78 -4.07 26.26
C LYS A 643 4.21 -2.70 26.57
N ALA A 644 5.07 -1.80 27.03
CA ALA A 644 4.76 -0.39 27.25
C ALA A 644 5.72 0.48 26.43
N GLY A 645 5.27 1.63 25.99
CA GLY A 645 6.12 2.57 25.27
C GLY A 645 5.60 3.99 25.28
N ILE A 646 6.45 4.87 24.76
CA ILE A 646 6.18 6.29 24.60
C ILE A 646 6.57 6.66 23.17
N GLU A 647 5.63 7.18 22.41
CA GLU A 647 5.86 7.76 21.09
C GLU A 647 5.96 9.29 21.23
N ASN A 648 6.74 9.92 20.35
CA ASN A 648 6.95 11.36 20.34
C ASN A 648 7.28 11.92 21.75
N ILE A 649 8.32 11.37 22.40
CA ILE A 649 8.71 11.70 23.80
C ILE A 649 8.86 13.21 24.04
N LEU A 650 9.35 13.94 23.01
CA LEU A 650 9.59 15.38 23.09
C LEU A 650 8.31 16.21 22.88
N ASP A 651 7.18 15.58 22.63
CA ASP A 651 5.91 16.23 22.34
C ASP A 651 5.99 17.22 21.17
N THR A 652 6.75 16.85 20.14
CA THR A 652 6.95 17.68 18.96
C THR A 652 5.60 17.89 18.23
N TYR A 653 5.25 19.16 18.00
CA TYR A 653 4.14 19.53 17.13
C TYR A 653 4.63 19.53 15.68
N TYR A 654 4.06 18.68 14.82
CA TYR A 654 4.50 18.53 13.43
C TYR A 654 3.39 18.00 12.52
N SER A 655 3.53 18.27 11.24
CA SER A 655 2.83 17.59 10.14
C SER A 655 3.85 17.10 9.12
N THR A 656 3.48 16.18 8.27
CA THR A 656 4.31 15.70 7.18
C THR A 656 3.78 16.21 5.84
N TYR A 657 4.55 16.08 4.78
CA TYR A 657 4.15 16.50 3.43
C TYR A 657 2.93 15.74 2.87
N THR A 658 2.57 14.58 3.45
CA THR A 658 1.39 13.79 3.07
C THR A 658 0.16 14.06 3.95
N ASP A 659 0.27 14.93 4.95
CA ASP A 659 -0.85 15.24 5.83
C ASP A 659 -1.69 16.36 5.20
N TRP A 660 -2.86 16.00 4.70
CA TRP A 660 -3.76 16.93 4.02
C TRP A 660 -4.12 18.11 4.92
N ASN A 661 -4.12 19.31 4.33
CA ASN A 661 -4.39 20.57 5.03
C ASN A 661 -3.50 20.79 6.25
N ASN A 662 -2.28 20.18 6.24
CA ASN A 662 -1.31 20.24 7.34
C ASN A 662 -1.88 19.82 8.69
N ILE A 663 -2.83 18.86 8.72
CA ILE A 663 -3.33 18.33 10.01
C ILE A 663 -2.15 17.85 10.84
N PRO A 664 -2.03 18.30 12.10
CA PRO A 664 -0.89 17.93 12.91
C PRO A 664 -0.96 16.46 13.30
N ARG A 665 0.18 15.81 13.40
CA ARG A 665 0.31 14.44 13.90
C ARG A 665 0.20 14.39 15.41
N MET A 666 -0.03 13.17 15.93
CA MET A 666 -0.18 12.91 17.37
C MET A 666 1.03 13.41 18.16
N GLY A 667 0.77 14.05 19.30
CA GLY A 667 1.76 14.45 20.30
C GLY A 667 2.31 13.26 21.07
N ARG A 668 2.74 13.48 22.32
CA ARG A 668 3.30 12.42 23.18
C ARG A 668 2.25 11.39 23.54
N ASN A 669 2.44 10.15 23.11
CA ASN A 669 1.54 9.02 23.34
C ASN A 669 2.18 7.98 24.25
N PHE A 670 1.52 7.62 25.36
CA PHE A 670 1.86 6.46 26.18
C PHE A 670 0.96 5.30 25.77
N TYR A 671 1.55 4.15 25.50
CA TYR A 671 0.78 2.96 25.17
C TYR A 671 1.16 1.76 26.03
N LEU A 672 0.19 0.87 26.23
CA LEU A 672 0.34 -0.41 26.91
C LEU A 672 -0.35 -1.48 26.07
N THR A 673 0.36 -2.58 25.78
CA THR A 673 -0.21 -3.76 25.12
C THR A 673 0.00 -4.99 25.99
N ILE A 674 -1.04 -5.81 26.09
CA ILE A 674 -1.04 -7.09 26.80
C ILE A 674 -1.55 -8.14 25.83
N SER A 675 -0.82 -9.24 25.67
CA SER A 675 -1.22 -10.40 24.87
C SER A 675 -1.03 -11.66 25.69
N TYR A 676 -2.08 -12.48 25.79
CA TYR A 676 -2.05 -13.78 26.46
C TYR A 676 -2.35 -14.87 25.44
N SER A 677 -1.39 -15.78 25.26
CA SER A 677 -1.50 -16.88 24.29
C SER A 677 -1.69 -18.20 25.01
N ILE A 678 -2.65 -18.98 24.51
CA ILE A 678 -3.00 -20.33 24.98
C ILE A 678 -2.49 -21.31 23.92
N ASN A 679 -1.54 -22.15 24.31
CA ASN A 679 -0.84 -23.11 23.44
C ASN A 679 -1.42 -24.52 23.55
#